data_d7343e5cb1f17166e4b15820234f7052
#
_entry.id   d7343e5cb1f17166e4b15820234f7052
#
_cell.length_a   1.000
_cell.length_b   1.000
_cell.length_c   1.000
_cell.angle_alpha   90.00
_cell.angle_beta   90.00
_cell.angle_gamma   90.00
#
_symmetry.space_group_name_H-M   'P 1'
#
loop_
_entity.id
_entity.type
_entity.pdbx_description
1 polymer ?
#
loop_
_entity_poly.entity_id
_entity_poly.type
_entity_poly.pdbx_seq_one_letter_code
_entity_poly.pdbx_strand_id
1 'polypeptide(L)'
;MQRRAFIRDSVGTGSALALGGALAAGAAPPPGASGSFPASAPAAAPPLAADTLPDLTPARWIWYPSGRCLQNTFVLFRRTLDLPAPCVRARGWISADSRYLLEVNGRRIQWGPAPCDPRWVEADPLDLGAALAAGPNVIGAEVLFYGQGDGTSPLGKPGFLFHLEIECADGSRQTIVSDETWQAHLARAWTPGQYKRWYLRALQEVFDARLYPYGWTTREYSTNADWLPAMPLECPSGKPPLCSTYPDYLLDTSGQPQACALRPRRIPMLRETLEPARLAESMFIAWKRPAEEYFECRPPNAFEAIRESSARETAEGQWRVELDGTRAAALTFELAEQMAGWPYFTIDAPAGTTVELMVQEGHTVGGPALLNTHFDSWSRFVCRVGRNRFETFDYECCRWIQLHIRGARGPVTVSQVGLRRRVFPWPQQPHIRFEEPALQRLIEASVNTLNNSALETLMDGAGRERQQYSGDGGHQMQALHLTLGEARLPARYLATYSQGMTKDGFFLDCWPAYDRLARLMERQLDLTQWGPLLDHGVGFNFDNFYHYLYSGRLDDLRESYPRLLRFARYLESIVAADGLLLVENLGIPAVWIDHIAYQRQRHKQCAFNLYAAAMFQHALAPICRAFGNQAGAAAATNLGEKLQAAAVRRFWSPAQETFINNLPWLEDEKKPRQCDRSLATAILFDQCPGGRTGNVIRTLAECPPEMGFSYPANAGWRLWALAKGGRADVVVKDFRERWATLESVRLNNTLQEDWVAHPDSNSEWSHCPVAPLYVTHMSLAGIRPLEPGFRRCEIRPQPADLKLLEVTTYTPLGPLILQTRGKAGARDLTLILPAGCAGELVVRAEESLSLPIIPGPALSGHVRYRLSERETKLLLKAT
;
A
#
# COMPACT_ATOMS: atom_id res chain seq x y z
N MET A 1 -11.75 7.94 22.88
CA MET A 1 -13.10 8.44 23.25
C MET A 1 -13.66 9.49 22.27
N GLN A 2 -12.90 10.40 21.74
CA GLN A 2 -13.39 11.42 20.77
C GLN A 2 -13.79 10.84 19.39
N ARG A 3 -13.20 9.73 18.90
CA ARG A 3 -13.59 9.08 17.64
C ARG A 3 -14.97 8.41 17.67
N ARG A 4 -15.49 8.01 18.82
CA ARG A 4 -16.83 7.39 18.93
C ARG A 4 -17.99 8.39 18.75
N ALA A 5 -17.79 9.64 19.04
CA ALA A 5 -18.83 10.68 18.85
C ALA A 5 -19.01 11.02 17.37
N PHE A 6 -17.95 10.94 16.57
CA PHE A 6 -17.95 11.32 15.16
C PHE A 6 -18.74 10.34 14.24
N ILE A 7 -18.80 9.06 14.59
CA ILE A 7 -19.49 8.03 13.79
C ILE A 7 -21.00 8.05 13.98
N ARG A 8 -21.51 8.66 15.05
CA ARG A 8 -22.94 8.63 15.37
C ARG A 8 -23.78 9.64 14.57
N ASP A 9 -23.18 10.72 14.06
CA ASP A 9 -23.93 11.83 13.45
C ASP A 9 -23.92 11.86 11.93
N SER A 10 -23.25 10.91 11.25
CA SER A 10 -23.14 10.86 9.78
C SER A 10 -24.15 9.92 9.08
N VAL A 11 -25.21 9.49 9.74
CA VAL A 11 -26.31 8.76 9.11
C VAL A 11 -27.45 9.73 8.78
N GLY A 12 -27.25 10.50 7.72
CA GLY A 12 -28.25 11.43 7.17
C GLY A 12 -28.22 11.41 5.64
N THR A 13 -29.12 10.64 5.07
CA THR A 13 -29.73 10.73 3.72
C THR A 13 -28.90 11.40 2.62
N GLY A 14 -28.31 10.59 1.76
CA GLY A 14 -27.77 11.02 0.47
C GLY A 14 -28.86 11.42 -0.52
N SER A 15 -29.06 12.70 -0.72
CA SER A 15 -29.69 13.24 -1.92
C SER A 15 -28.61 13.85 -2.77
N ALA A 16 -28.37 13.26 -3.94
CA ALA A 16 -27.51 13.83 -4.95
C ALA A 16 -28.17 15.09 -5.53
N LEU A 17 -27.76 16.24 -5.06
CA LEU A 17 -28.04 17.52 -5.72
C LEU A 17 -26.84 17.87 -6.59
N ALA A 18 -27.06 17.83 -7.89
CA ALA A 18 -26.16 18.43 -8.87
C ALA A 18 -26.16 19.94 -8.67
N LEU A 19 -25.17 20.46 -7.96
CA LEU A 19 -24.90 21.89 -7.90
C LEU A 19 -23.66 22.18 -8.75
N GLY A 20 -23.91 22.55 -10.02
CA GLY A 20 -22.98 23.33 -10.81
C GLY A 20 -22.82 24.71 -10.18
N GLY A 21 -21.89 24.87 -9.27
CA GLY A 21 -21.49 26.14 -8.69
C GLY A 21 -20.07 26.48 -9.15
N ALA A 22 -19.94 27.58 -9.89
CA ALA A 22 -18.65 28.13 -10.27
C ALA A 22 -17.81 28.37 -9.00
N LEU A 23 -16.67 27.69 -8.91
CA LEU A 23 -15.63 28.05 -7.95
C LEU A 23 -15.21 29.49 -8.20
N ALA A 24 -15.37 30.32 -7.21
CA ALA A 24 -14.99 31.72 -7.27
C ALA A 24 -13.53 31.83 -7.71
N ALA A 25 -13.30 32.62 -8.76
CA ALA A 25 -11.99 32.95 -9.24
C ALA A 25 -11.15 33.55 -8.09
N GLY A 26 -10.10 32.84 -7.69
CA GLY A 26 -9.10 33.36 -6.78
C GLY A 26 -8.50 34.62 -7.36
N ALA A 27 -8.19 35.59 -6.51
CA ALA A 27 -7.58 36.86 -6.85
C ALA A 27 -6.35 36.66 -7.74
N ALA A 28 -6.27 37.48 -8.80
CA ALA A 28 -5.13 37.48 -9.70
C ALA A 28 -3.79 37.67 -8.94
N PRO A 29 -2.73 36.96 -9.29
CA PRO A 29 -1.43 37.11 -8.65
C PRO A 29 -0.85 38.49 -8.97
N PRO A 30 -0.06 39.08 -8.05
CA PRO A 30 0.62 40.35 -8.33
C PRO A 30 1.62 40.19 -9.47
N PRO A 31 1.77 41.20 -10.34
CA PRO A 31 2.73 41.17 -11.43
C PRO A 31 4.16 41.28 -10.89
N GLY A 32 4.99 40.27 -11.18
CA GLY A 32 6.43 40.36 -10.90
C GLY A 32 7.13 39.08 -10.50
N ALA A 33 6.84 37.93 -11.10
CA ALA A 33 7.64 36.70 -10.93
C ALA A 33 8.38 36.37 -12.24
N SER A 34 9.64 36.85 -12.36
CA SER A 34 10.54 36.35 -13.38
C SER A 34 11.07 34.96 -12.99
N GLY A 35 10.58 33.92 -13.63
CA GLY A 35 11.06 32.55 -13.48
C GLY A 35 9.98 31.50 -13.13
N SER A 36 8.79 31.64 -13.74
CA SER A 36 7.72 30.62 -13.60
C SER A 36 8.06 29.32 -14.34
N PHE A 37 7.55 28.20 -13.84
CA PHE A 37 7.65 26.90 -14.51
C PHE A 37 7.07 26.99 -15.93
N PRO A 38 7.71 26.34 -16.94
CA PRO A 38 7.24 26.41 -18.32
C PRO A 38 5.79 25.90 -18.43
N ALA A 39 4.97 26.55 -19.23
CA ALA A 39 3.55 26.28 -19.39
C ALA A 39 3.25 24.89 -19.98
N SER A 40 4.21 24.33 -20.74
CA SER A 40 4.11 22.97 -21.31
C SER A 40 5.33 22.14 -20.93
N ALA A 41 5.08 20.88 -20.56
CA ALA A 41 6.14 19.89 -20.57
C ALA A 41 6.60 19.64 -22.02
N PRO A 42 7.87 19.26 -22.24
CA PRO A 42 8.26 18.75 -23.54
C PRO A 42 7.32 17.61 -23.95
N ALA A 43 6.99 17.50 -25.24
CA ALA A 43 6.08 16.48 -25.76
C ALA A 43 6.46 15.10 -25.18
N ALA A 44 5.48 14.41 -24.62
CA ALA A 44 5.70 13.08 -24.09
C ALA A 44 6.26 12.19 -25.21
N ALA A 45 7.37 11.52 -24.94
CA ALA A 45 7.86 10.51 -25.88
C ALA A 45 6.82 9.38 -26.01
N PRO A 46 6.69 8.77 -27.20
CA PRO A 46 5.75 7.66 -27.38
C PRO A 46 6.02 6.55 -26.37
N PRO A 47 4.97 5.87 -25.89
CA PRO A 47 5.13 4.74 -24.98
C PRO A 47 6.05 3.67 -25.57
N LEU A 48 6.84 3.02 -24.74
CA LEU A 48 7.70 1.92 -25.16
C LEU A 48 6.82 0.77 -25.72
N ALA A 49 7.28 0.10 -26.77
CA ALA A 49 6.55 -1.02 -27.42
C ALA A 49 6.17 -2.18 -26.46
N ALA A 50 6.84 -2.29 -25.31
CA ALA A 50 6.51 -3.27 -24.26
C ALA A 50 5.29 -2.88 -23.39
N ASP A 51 4.77 -1.67 -23.53
CA ASP A 51 3.65 -1.13 -22.74
C ASP A 51 2.29 -1.27 -23.47
N THR A 52 2.24 -1.95 -24.61
CA THR A 52 1.02 -2.15 -25.39
C THR A 52 0.60 -3.60 -25.43
N LEU A 53 -0.71 -3.85 -25.30
CA LEU A 53 -1.29 -5.16 -25.58
C LEU A 53 -1.26 -5.47 -27.08
N PRO A 54 -1.25 -6.76 -27.48
CA PRO A 54 -1.56 -7.13 -28.85
C PRO A 54 -3.01 -6.73 -29.19
N ASP A 55 -3.35 -6.78 -30.48
CA ASP A 55 -4.74 -6.65 -30.88
C ASP A 55 -5.55 -7.82 -30.31
N LEU A 56 -6.53 -7.53 -29.47
CA LEU A 56 -7.39 -8.52 -28.85
C LEU A 56 -8.67 -8.80 -29.68
N THR A 57 -8.81 -8.18 -30.85
CA THR A 57 -9.96 -8.44 -31.74
C THR A 57 -10.00 -9.93 -32.14
N PRO A 58 -11.16 -10.62 -32.14
CA PRO A 58 -12.51 -10.07 -32.00
C PRO A 58 -13.09 -10.06 -30.56
N ALA A 59 -12.26 -10.19 -29.50
CA ALA A 59 -12.76 -10.15 -28.13
C ALA A 59 -13.57 -8.88 -27.85
N ARG A 60 -14.63 -9.00 -27.08
CA ARG A 60 -15.49 -7.89 -26.66
C ARG A 60 -15.61 -7.89 -25.14
N TRP A 61 -15.75 -6.71 -24.54
CA TRP A 61 -16.22 -6.62 -23.17
C TRP A 61 -17.65 -7.17 -23.11
N ILE A 62 -17.92 -8.05 -22.16
CA ILE A 62 -19.22 -8.67 -21.96
C ILE A 62 -19.70 -8.46 -20.52
N TRP A 63 -21.02 -8.48 -20.35
CA TRP A 63 -21.65 -8.46 -19.04
C TRP A 63 -22.94 -9.29 -19.03
N TYR A 64 -23.56 -9.39 -17.84
CA TYR A 64 -24.89 -9.99 -17.70
C TYR A 64 -25.93 -9.14 -18.45
N PRO A 65 -26.87 -9.75 -19.19
CA PRO A 65 -27.83 -9.03 -20.04
C PRO A 65 -28.88 -8.30 -19.19
N SER A 66 -28.50 -7.16 -18.65
CA SER A 66 -29.36 -6.29 -17.86
C SER A 66 -29.08 -4.80 -18.18
N GLY A 67 -30.13 -4.01 -18.29
CA GLY A 67 -30.01 -2.55 -18.47
C GLY A 67 -29.57 -1.78 -17.23
N ARG A 68 -29.41 -2.47 -16.08
CA ARG A 68 -28.95 -1.89 -14.81
C ARG A 68 -28.01 -2.86 -14.12
N CYS A 69 -26.97 -2.31 -13.50
CA CYS A 69 -26.08 -3.07 -12.64
C CYS A 69 -26.00 -2.39 -11.27
N LEU A 70 -26.24 -3.17 -10.23
CA LEU A 70 -26.08 -2.72 -8.85
C LEU A 70 -24.61 -2.85 -8.44
N GLN A 71 -24.20 -2.04 -7.49
CA GLN A 71 -22.90 -2.21 -6.82
C GLN A 71 -22.80 -3.58 -6.15
N ASN A 72 -21.59 -4.09 -5.96
CA ASN A 72 -21.32 -5.36 -5.31
C ASN A 72 -22.15 -6.52 -5.92
N THR A 73 -22.18 -6.57 -7.26
CA THR A 73 -22.85 -7.62 -8.01
C THR A 73 -21.86 -8.64 -8.52
N PHE A 74 -22.15 -9.92 -8.26
CA PHE A 74 -21.38 -11.05 -8.78
C PHE A 74 -22.05 -11.64 -10.01
N VAL A 75 -21.25 -11.90 -11.05
CA VAL A 75 -21.66 -12.58 -12.27
C VAL A 75 -20.72 -13.74 -12.56
N LEU A 76 -21.28 -14.93 -12.84
CA LEU A 76 -20.52 -16.09 -13.26
C LEU A 76 -20.54 -16.15 -14.79
N PHE A 77 -19.36 -16.17 -15.41
CA PHE A 77 -19.18 -16.34 -16.85
C PHE A 77 -18.62 -17.72 -17.14
N ARG A 78 -19.23 -18.46 -18.06
CA ARG A 78 -18.87 -19.85 -18.40
C ARG A 78 -18.73 -20.02 -19.90
N ARG A 79 -17.64 -20.68 -20.30
CA ARG A 79 -17.37 -21.09 -21.69
C ARG A 79 -16.94 -22.55 -21.74
N THR A 80 -17.59 -23.34 -22.56
CA THR A 80 -17.15 -24.70 -22.91
C THR A 80 -16.36 -24.69 -24.23
N LEU A 81 -15.33 -25.50 -24.31
CA LEU A 81 -14.56 -25.72 -25.53
C LEU A 81 -14.12 -27.18 -25.61
N ASP A 82 -13.90 -27.64 -26.83
CA ASP A 82 -13.39 -28.98 -27.08
C ASP A 82 -12.07 -28.90 -27.86
N LEU A 83 -11.02 -29.56 -27.34
CA LEU A 83 -9.69 -29.57 -27.93
C LEU A 83 -9.46 -30.92 -28.66
N PRO A 84 -9.14 -30.92 -29.96
CA PRO A 84 -8.97 -32.16 -30.72
C PRO A 84 -7.75 -32.97 -30.26
N ALA A 85 -6.76 -32.34 -29.64
CA ALA A 85 -5.54 -32.97 -29.17
C ALA A 85 -5.05 -32.29 -27.86
N PRO A 86 -4.04 -32.87 -27.17
CA PRO A 86 -3.45 -32.23 -25.99
C PRO A 86 -2.98 -30.82 -26.28
N CYS A 87 -3.22 -29.89 -25.32
CA CYS A 87 -2.77 -28.51 -25.39
C CYS A 87 -1.26 -28.44 -25.23
N VAL A 88 -0.57 -27.78 -26.18
CA VAL A 88 0.88 -27.51 -26.13
C VAL A 88 1.12 -26.11 -25.57
N ARG A 89 0.27 -25.16 -25.96
CA ARG A 89 0.38 -23.75 -25.52
C ARG A 89 -1.00 -23.12 -25.46
N ALA A 90 -1.28 -22.40 -24.39
CA ALA A 90 -2.51 -21.60 -24.27
C ALA A 90 -2.17 -20.29 -23.56
N ARG A 91 -2.08 -19.19 -24.31
CA ARG A 91 -1.70 -17.87 -23.79
C ARG A 91 -2.69 -16.81 -24.21
N GLY A 92 -2.87 -15.82 -23.32
CA GLY A 92 -3.83 -14.77 -23.58
C GLY A 92 -3.85 -13.70 -22.49
N TRP A 93 -5.01 -13.03 -22.41
CA TRP A 93 -5.23 -11.91 -21.54
C TRP A 93 -6.63 -11.95 -20.95
N ILE A 94 -6.76 -11.49 -19.70
CA ILE A 94 -8.01 -11.39 -18.99
C ILE A 94 -8.08 -10.07 -18.23
N SER A 95 -9.26 -9.46 -18.19
CA SER A 95 -9.51 -8.30 -17.36
C SER A 95 -10.97 -8.23 -16.92
N ALA A 96 -11.22 -7.51 -15.84
CA ALA A 96 -12.58 -7.23 -15.39
C ALA A 96 -12.63 -5.88 -14.66
N ASP A 97 -13.78 -5.26 -14.63
CA ASP A 97 -14.09 -4.22 -13.68
C ASP A 97 -15.19 -4.78 -12.75
N SER A 98 -14.83 -5.11 -11.50
CA SER A 98 -13.62 -4.65 -10.78
C SER A 98 -12.65 -5.79 -10.49
N ARG A 99 -13.14 -7.02 -10.22
CA ARG A 99 -12.33 -8.19 -9.85
C ARG A 99 -12.85 -9.47 -10.50
N TYR A 100 -11.95 -10.40 -10.76
CA TYR A 100 -12.31 -11.75 -11.22
C TYR A 100 -11.57 -12.83 -10.45
N LEU A 101 -12.20 -13.98 -10.32
CA LEU A 101 -11.58 -15.26 -10.00
C LEU A 101 -11.74 -16.17 -11.19
N LEU A 102 -10.62 -16.62 -11.77
CA LEU A 102 -10.60 -17.54 -12.93
C LEU A 102 -10.47 -18.99 -12.45
N GLU A 103 -11.33 -19.85 -12.98
CA GLU A 103 -11.26 -21.30 -12.82
C GLU A 103 -11.25 -22.01 -14.17
N VAL A 104 -10.51 -23.10 -14.26
CA VAL A 104 -10.50 -23.99 -15.43
C VAL A 104 -10.70 -25.43 -14.95
N ASN A 105 -11.70 -26.11 -15.49
CA ASN A 105 -12.04 -27.51 -15.16
C ASN A 105 -12.18 -27.72 -13.62
N GLY A 106 -12.83 -26.78 -12.91
CA GLY A 106 -13.03 -26.82 -11.46
C GLY A 106 -11.79 -26.47 -10.63
N ARG A 107 -10.73 -25.97 -11.25
CA ARG A 107 -9.49 -25.58 -10.56
C ARG A 107 -9.31 -24.08 -10.57
N ARG A 108 -9.08 -23.47 -9.40
CA ARG A 108 -8.65 -22.07 -9.27
C ARG A 108 -7.33 -21.83 -10.00
N ILE A 109 -7.28 -20.82 -10.84
CA ILE A 109 -6.10 -20.45 -11.65
C ILE A 109 -5.48 -19.17 -11.13
N GLN A 110 -6.24 -18.07 -11.12
CA GLN A 110 -5.75 -16.76 -10.69
C GLN A 110 -6.88 -15.82 -10.28
N TRP A 111 -6.54 -14.80 -9.53
CA TRP A 111 -7.42 -13.73 -9.08
C TRP A 111 -6.81 -12.37 -9.49
N GLY A 112 -7.63 -11.47 -9.98
CA GLY A 112 -7.24 -10.15 -10.46
C GLY A 112 -8.43 -9.30 -10.87
N PRO A 113 -8.22 -8.25 -11.68
CA PRO A 113 -6.95 -7.64 -12.04
C PRO A 113 -6.35 -6.82 -10.89
N ALA A 114 -5.14 -6.30 -11.07
CA ALA A 114 -4.56 -5.35 -10.13
C ALA A 114 -5.38 -4.06 -10.09
N PRO A 115 -5.54 -3.40 -8.90
CA PRO A 115 -6.21 -2.10 -8.80
C PRO A 115 -5.54 -1.06 -9.71
N CYS A 116 -6.34 -0.31 -10.46
CA CYS A 116 -5.84 0.66 -11.41
C CYS A 116 -6.83 1.82 -11.60
N ASP A 117 -6.41 2.86 -12.27
CA ASP A 117 -7.28 3.92 -12.75
C ASP A 117 -8.23 3.35 -13.81
N PRO A 118 -9.55 3.61 -13.75
CA PRO A 118 -10.50 3.06 -14.71
C PRO A 118 -10.32 3.57 -16.16
N ARG A 119 -9.50 4.60 -16.37
CA ARG A 119 -9.09 5.04 -17.72
C ARG A 119 -7.99 4.14 -18.31
N TRP A 120 -7.21 3.47 -17.47
CA TRP A 120 -6.07 2.62 -17.85
C TRP A 120 -6.09 1.29 -17.12
N VAL A 121 -7.19 0.56 -17.32
CA VAL A 121 -7.36 -0.79 -16.76
C VAL A 121 -6.25 -1.70 -17.26
N GLU A 122 -5.73 -2.53 -16.39
CA GLU A 122 -4.71 -3.53 -16.72
C GLU A 122 -5.37 -4.87 -17.06
N ALA A 123 -4.86 -5.54 -18.11
CA ALA A 123 -5.16 -6.94 -18.42
C ALA A 123 -4.06 -7.83 -17.85
N ASP A 124 -4.47 -8.88 -17.16
CA ASP A 124 -3.57 -9.89 -16.61
C ASP A 124 -3.19 -10.92 -17.67
N PRO A 125 -1.93 -11.37 -17.74
CA PRO A 125 -1.52 -12.42 -18.66
C PRO A 125 -2.09 -13.78 -18.23
N LEU A 126 -2.45 -14.59 -19.21
CA LEU A 126 -2.90 -15.97 -19.04
C LEU A 126 -1.86 -16.94 -19.58
N ASP A 127 -1.63 -18.03 -18.83
CA ASP A 127 -1.00 -19.26 -19.30
C ASP A 127 -1.79 -20.45 -18.77
N LEU A 128 -2.64 -21.00 -19.63
CA LEU A 128 -3.57 -22.08 -19.29
C LEU A 128 -3.14 -23.45 -19.85
N GLY A 129 -1.92 -23.56 -20.42
CA GLY A 129 -1.46 -24.80 -21.07
C GLY A 129 -1.57 -26.03 -20.16
N ALA A 130 -1.19 -25.89 -18.88
CA ALA A 130 -1.26 -26.98 -17.90
C ALA A 130 -2.68 -27.24 -17.32
N ALA A 131 -3.64 -26.36 -17.57
CA ALA A 131 -5.01 -26.49 -17.06
C ALA A 131 -5.99 -27.05 -18.06
N LEU A 132 -5.63 -27.02 -19.36
CA LEU A 132 -6.45 -27.55 -20.46
C LEU A 132 -6.04 -28.97 -20.82
N ALA A 133 -7.03 -29.84 -21.12
CA ALA A 133 -6.82 -31.21 -21.52
C ALA A 133 -7.39 -31.42 -22.92
N ALA A 134 -6.99 -32.51 -23.61
CA ALA A 134 -7.67 -32.96 -24.81
C ALA A 134 -9.14 -33.30 -24.53
N GLY A 135 -10.02 -33.06 -25.48
CA GLY A 135 -11.48 -33.20 -25.31
C GLY A 135 -12.14 -31.99 -24.66
N PRO A 136 -13.28 -32.19 -23.99
CA PRO A 136 -14.08 -31.10 -23.43
C PRO A 136 -13.36 -30.41 -22.27
N ASN A 137 -13.43 -29.08 -22.23
CA ASN A 137 -12.92 -28.21 -21.15
C ASN A 137 -13.96 -27.15 -20.79
N VAL A 138 -13.83 -26.59 -19.58
CA VAL A 138 -14.66 -25.48 -19.11
C VAL A 138 -13.76 -24.39 -18.56
N ILE A 139 -13.96 -23.18 -19.05
CA ILE A 139 -13.37 -21.95 -18.49
C ILE A 139 -14.50 -21.20 -17.78
N GLY A 140 -14.28 -20.84 -16.51
CA GLY A 140 -15.21 -20.07 -15.71
C GLY A 140 -14.57 -18.88 -15.06
N ALA A 141 -15.25 -17.74 -15.04
CA ALA A 141 -14.84 -16.56 -14.32
C ALA A 141 -15.96 -16.07 -13.41
N GLU A 142 -15.67 -15.97 -12.12
CA GLU A 142 -16.52 -15.29 -11.14
C GLU A 142 -16.08 -13.84 -11.08
N VAL A 143 -16.96 -12.91 -11.41
CA VAL A 143 -16.63 -11.48 -11.55
C VAL A 143 -17.46 -10.68 -10.57
N LEU A 144 -16.77 -9.90 -9.72
CA LEU A 144 -17.36 -8.92 -8.81
C LEU A 144 -17.22 -7.51 -9.39
N PHE A 145 -18.32 -6.80 -9.47
CA PHE A 145 -18.38 -5.38 -9.77
C PHE A 145 -18.63 -4.59 -8.49
N TYR A 146 -17.66 -3.82 -8.02
CA TYR A 146 -17.81 -2.99 -6.82
C TYR A 146 -18.78 -1.82 -7.01
N GLY A 147 -18.75 -1.20 -8.16
CA GLY A 147 -19.61 -0.06 -8.49
C GLY A 147 -19.07 1.25 -7.95
N GLN A 148 -19.21 1.51 -6.67
CA GLN A 148 -18.74 2.75 -6.03
C GLN A 148 -17.24 2.75 -5.72
N GLY A 149 -16.57 1.63 -5.92
CA GLY A 149 -15.18 1.46 -5.57
C GLY A 149 -14.94 1.08 -4.10
N ASP A 150 -13.67 0.90 -3.77
CA ASP A 150 -13.19 0.60 -2.43
C ASP A 150 -11.89 1.39 -2.13
N GLY A 151 -11.12 0.99 -1.10
CA GLY A 151 -9.87 1.65 -0.74
C GLY A 151 -8.86 1.74 -1.90
N THR A 152 -8.88 0.76 -2.82
CA THR A 152 -7.96 0.68 -3.95
C THR A 152 -8.61 0.73 -5.32
N SER A 153 -9.94 0.65 -5.41
CA SER A 153 -10.67 0.62 -6.68
C SER A 153 -11.59 1.83 -6.79
N PRO A 154 -11.37 2.73 -7.75
CA PRO A 154 -12.26 3.84 -8.00
C PRO A 154 -13.56 3.41 -8.68
N LEU A 155 -14.48 4.34 -8.85
CA LEU A 155 -15.70 4.14 -9.63
C LEU A 155 -15.36 3.68 -11.06
N GLY A 156 -16.01 2.60 -11.53
CA GLY A 156 -15.86 2.06 -12.88
C GLY A 156 -17.18 1.69 -13.53
N LYS A 157 -17.11 0.95 -14.62
CA LYS A 157 -18.24 0.29 -15.28
C LYS A 157 -18.04 -1.21 -15.33
N PRO A 158 -19.11 -2.01 -15.13
CA PRO A 158 -18.98 -3.46 -15.15
C PRO A 158 -18.55 -3.96 -16.51
N GLY A 159 -17.68 -4.95 -16.53
CA GLY A 159 -17.25 -5.62 -17.74
C GLY A 159 -16.30 -6.75 -17.44
N PHE A 160 -16.30 -7.73 -18.34
CA PHE A 160 -15.37 -8.87 -18.36
C PHE A 160 -14.81 -9.02 -19.77
N LEU A 161 -13.49 -9.19 -19.88
CA LEU A 161 -12.78 -9.38 -21.15
C LEU A 161 -11.88 -10.61 -21.05
N PHE A 162 -11.90 -11.45 -22.08
CA PHE A 162 -11.09 -12.64 -22.18
C PHE A 162 -10.61 -12.86 -23.60
N HIS A 163 -9.33 -13.18 -23.78
CA HIS A 163 -8.74 -13.56 -25.06
C HIS A 163 -7.70 -14.64 -24.79
N LEU A 164 -7.78 -15.78 -25.48
CA LEU A 164 -6.89 -16.92 -25.33
C LEU A 164 -6.60 -17.56 -26.68
N GLU A 165 -5.33 -17.68 -27.04
CA GLU A 165 -4.84 -18.45 -28.17
C GLU A 165 -4.36 -19.81 -27.70
N ILE A 166 -4.85 -20.88 -28.31
CA ILE A 166 -4.53 -22.26 -27.98
C ILE A 166 -3.88 -22.93 -29.19
N GLU A 167 -2.81 -23.66 -28.94
CA GLU A 167 -2.14 -24.52 -29.93
C GLU A 167 -2.09 -25.96 -29.37
N CYS A 168 -2.56 -26.91 -30.17
CA CYS A 168 -2.62 -28.32 -29.83
C CYS A 168 -1.49 -29.11 -30.46
N ALA A 169 -1.24 -30.33 -29.97
CA ALA A 169 -0.17 -31.21 -30.42
C ALA A 169 -0.31 -31.71 -31.88
N ASP A 170 -1.51 -31.70 -32.42
CA ASP A 170 -1.80 -32.01 -33.84
C ASP A 170 -1.59 -30.80 -34.77
N GLY A 171 -1.13 -29.66 -34.22
CA GLY A 171 -0.94 -28.41 -34.96
C GLY A 171 -2.20 -27.56 -35.14
N SER A 172 -3.33 -28.01 -34.64
CA SER A 172 -4.57 -27.22 -34.66
C SER A 172 -4.47 -26.00 -33.74
N ARG A 173 -5.14 -24.93 -34.15
CA ARG A 173 -5.19 -23.65 -33.36
C ARG A 173 -6.62 -23.22 -33.16
N GLN A 174 -6.89 -22.74 -31.98
CA GLN A 174 -8.18 -22.14 -31.58
C GLN A 174 -7.95 -20.83 -30.89
N THR A 175 -8.82 -19.84 -31.11
CA THR A 175 -8.88 -18.60 -30.35
C THR A 175 -10.21 -18.56 -29.62
N ILE A 176 -10.15 -18.42 -28.29
CA ILE A 176 -11.31 -18.26 -27.43
C ILE A 176 -11.35 -16.81 -26.99
N VAL A 177 -12.44 -16.12 -27.29
CA VAL A 177 -12.65 -14.71 -26.94
C VAL A 177 -13.93 -14.54 -26.14
N SER A 178 -14.00 -13.46 -25.37
CA SER A 178 -15.26 -13.05 -24.75
C SER A 178 -16.18 -12.44 -25.79
N ASP A 179 -17.35 -13.03 -25.92
CA ASP A 179 -18.43 -12.71 -26.86
C ASP A 179 -19.77 -13.26 -26.36
N GLU A 180 -20.81 -13.18 -27.17
CA GLU A 180 -22.15 -13.72 -26.87
C GLU A 180 -22.21 -15.24 -26.73
N THR A 181 -21.18 -15.98 -27.10
CA THR A 181 -21.10 -17.44 -26.92
C THR A 181 -20.76 -17.85 -25.49
N TRP A 182 -20.33 -16.92 -24.65
CA TRP A 182 -20.24 -17.14 -23.23
C TRP A 182 -21.63 -17.14 -22.58
N GLN A 183 -21.78 -17.95 -21.56
CA GLN A 183 -22.96 -17.96 -20.71
C GLN A 183 -22.69 -17.13 -19.46
N ALA A 184 -23.64 -16.28 -19.08
CA ALA A 184 -23.61 -15.43 -17.91
C ALA A 184 -24.73 -15.83 -16.94
N HIS A 185 -24.43 -15.92 -15.68
CA HIS A 185 -25.38 -16.21 -14.58
C HIS A 185 -25.26 -15.16 -13.49
N LEU A 186 -26.38 -14.55 -13.08
CA LEU A 186 -26.40 -13.66 -11.92
C LEU A 186 -26.23 -14.51 -10.65
N ALA A 187 -25.10 -14.36 -9.96
CA ALA A 187 -24.78 -15.17 -8.80
C ALA A 187 -25.59 -14.73 -7.57
N ARG A 188 -26.86 -15.14 -7.50
CA ARG A 188 -27.81 -14.80 -6.43
C ARG A 188 -27.42 -15.37 -5.05
N ALA A 189 -26.41 -16.23 -4.99
CA ALA A 189 -25.80 -16.67 -3.73
C ALA A 189 -25.25 -15.49 -2.93
N TRP A 190 -24.70 -14.47 -3.59
CA TRP A 190 -24.47 -13.16 -2.99
C TRP A 190 -25.66 -12.25 -3.24
N THR A 191 -26.04 -11.46 -2.24
CA THR A 191 -27.12 -10.49 -2.40
C THR A 191 -26.65 -9.34 -3.29
N PRO A 192 -27.20 -9.16 -4.53
CA PRO A 192 -26.80 -8.05 -5.39
C PRO A 192 -27.16 -6.70 -4.75
N GLY A 193 -26.27 -5.72 -4.91
CA GLY A 193 -26.47 -4.39 -4.34
C GLY A 193 -26.17 -4.30 -2.85
N GLN A 194 -25.58 -5.33 -2.27
CA GLN A 194 -25.17 -5.31 -0.87
C GLN A 194 -24.32 -4.07 -0.57
N TYR A 195 -24.64 -3.39 0.52
CA TYR A 195 -23.89 -2.22 0.94
C TYR A 195 -22.51 -2.62 1.44
N LYS A 196 -21.48 -1.90 0.97
CA LYS A 196 -20.13 -1.91 1.52
C LYS A 196 -19.86 -0.57 2.17
N ARG A 197 -19.41 -0.59 3.42
CA ARG A 197 -18.95 0.63 4.06
C ARG A 197 -17.72 1.17 3.32
N TRP A 198 -17.77 2.41 2.92
CA TRP A 198 -16.73 3.05 2.08
C TRP A 198 -15.32 2.99 2.68
N TYR A 199 -15.23 2.86 3.99
CA TYR A 199 -13.96 2.87 4.74
C TYR A 199 -13.40 1.46 4.99
N LEU A 200 -14.07 0.44 4.53
CA LEU A 200 -13.67 -0.94 4.79
C LEU A 200 -12.77 -1.51 3.71
N ARG A 201 -11.89 -2.34 4.17
CA ARG A 201 -10.91 -3.12 3.46
C ARG A 201 -11.51 -4.14 2.49
N ALA A 202 -12.39 -5.03 2.95
CA ALA A 202 -12.98 -6.09 2.14
C ALA A 202 -14.50 -5.95 2.03
N LEU A 203 -15.06 -6.50 0.97
CA LEU A 203 -16.51 -6.69 0.89
C LEU A 203 -16.96 -7.66 1.98
N GLN A 204 -17.93 -7.24 2.79
CA GLN A 204 -18.60 -8.12 3.74
C GLN A 204 -19.62 -8.97 2.96
N GLU A 205 -19.27 -10.23 2.77
CA GLU A 205 -20.08 -11.13 1.96
C GLU A 205 -21.25 -11.71 2.75
N VAL A 206 -22.44 -11.66 2.16
CA VAL A 206 -23.59 -12.47 2.58
C VAL A 206 -23.83 -13.51 1.51
N PHE A 207 -23.41 -14.74 1.78
CA PHE A 207 -23.42 -15.83 0.82
C PHE A 207 -24.35 -16.97 1.26
N ASP A 208 -25.28 -17.34 0.38
CA ASP A 208 -26.17 -18.50 0.59
C ASP A 208 -25.76 -19.65 -0.32
N ALA A 209 -25.10 -20.64 0.26
CA ALA A 209 -24.63 -21.83 -0.46
C ALA A 209 -25.75 -22.66 -1.12
N ARG A 210 -26.99 -22.50 -0.70
CA ARG A 210 -28.15 -23.20 -1.28
C ARG A 210 -28.52 -22.66 -2.66
N LEU A 211 -28.11 -21.40 -2.96
CA LEU A 211 -28.36 -20.70 -4.22
C LEU A 211 -27.18 -20.71 -5.19
N TYR A 212 -26.03 -21.24 -4.76
CA TYR A 212 -24.84 -21.27 -5.61
C TYR A 212 -24.84 -22.49 -6.51
N PRO A 213 -24.55 -22.35 -7.83
CA PRO A 213 -24.59 -23.46 -8.78
C PRO A 213 -23.30 -24.30 -8.71
N TYR A 214 -23.06 -25.01 -7.60
CA TYR A 214 -21.83 -25.80 -7.41
C TYR A 214 -21.50 -26.71 -8.60
N GLY A 215 -20.21 -26.77 -8.93
CA GLY A 215 -19.71 -27.54 -10.07
C GLY A 215 -19.82 -26.81 -11.41
N TRP A 216 -20.29 -25.57 -11.45
CA TRP A 216 -20.52 -24.82 -12.68
C TRP A 216 -19.28 -24.64 -13.57
N THR A 217 -18.08 -24.81 -13.05
CA THR A 217 -16.80 -24.80 -13.78
C THR A 217 -16.31 -26.18 -14.16
N THR A 218 -17.10 -27.26 -13.88
CA THR A 218 -16.75 -28.62 -14.27
C THR A 218 -17.48 -29.06 -15.55
N ARG A 219 -16.99 -30.16 -16.14
CA ARG A 219 -17.52 -30.71 -17.43
C ARG A 219 -18.89 -31.33 -17.27
N GLU A 220 -19.17 -31.85 -16.11
CA GLU A 220 -20.41 -32.60 -15.78
C GLU A 220 -21.59 -31.68 -15.56
N TYR A 221 -21.35 -30.39 -15.33
CA TYR A 221 -22.38 -29.41 -15.03
C TYR A 221 -23.15 -29.03 -16.30
N SER A 222 -24.47 -29.15 -16.25
CA SER A 222 -25.39 -28.70 -17.28
C SER A 222 -26.04 -27.37 -16.88
N THR A 223 -25.98 -26.39 -17.76
CA THR A 223 -26.62 -25.10 -17.55
C THR A 223 -28.14 -25.21 -17.65
N ASN A 224 -28.86 -24.42 -16.84
CA ASN A 224 -30.32 -24.30 -16.86
C ASN A 224 -30.75 -22.94 -17.46
N ALA A 225 -32.04 -22.63 -17.38
CA ALA A 225 -32.62 -21.38 -17.90
C ALA A 225 -32.13 -20.07 -17.22
N ASP A 226 -31.45 -20.16 -16.06
CA ASP A 226 -30.86 -19.01 -15.38
C ASP A 226 -29.53 -18.59 -16.02
N TRP A 227 -28.93 -19.42 -16.89
CA TRP A 227 -27.75 -19.11 -17.68
C TRP A 227 -28.16 -18.50 -19.03
N LEU A 228 -27.83 -17.24 -19.22
CA LEU A 228 -28.18 -16.47 -20.41
C LEU A 228 -26.93 -16.23 -21.28
N PRO A 229 -27.07 -16.04 -22.61
CA PRO A 229 -25.97 -15.53 -23.41
C PRO A 229 -25.45 -14.21 -22.81
N ALA A 230 -24.12 -14.09 -22.70
CA ALA A 230 -23.51 -12.85 -22.25
C ALA A 230 -23.81 -11.71 -23.22
N MET A 231 -23.99 -10.52 -22.72
CA MET A 231 -24.28 -9.32 -23.52
C MET A 231 -22.95 -8.62 -23.86
N PRO A 232 -22.57 -8.52 -25.13
CA PRO A 232 -21.45 -7.70 -25.56
C PRO A 232 -21.72 -6.22 -25.30
N LEU A 233 -20.74 -5.52 -24.75
CA LEU A 233 -20.81 -4.09 -24.51
C LEU A 233 -20.37 -3.31 -25.76
N GLU A 234 -20.91 -2.11 -25.93
CA GLU A 234 -20.51 -1.19 -27.01
C GLU A 234 -19.18 -0.49 -26.68
N CYS A 235 -18.11 -1.28 -26.57
CA CYS A 235 -16.78 -0.82 -26.21
C CYS A 235 -15.72 -1.64 -26.96
N PRO A 236 -14.73 -0.98 -27.62
CA PRO A 236 -13.62 -1.70 -28.25
C PRO A 236 -12.81 -2.50 -27.22
N SER A 237 -12.30 -3.66 -27.57
CA SER A 237 -11.50 -4.52 -26.69
C SER A 237 -10.24 -3.83 -26.12
N GLY A 238 -9.63 -2.93 -26.88
CA GLY A 238 -8.45 -2.16 -26.46
C GLY A 238 -8.75 -0.98 -25.53
N LYS A 239 -10.02 -0.78 -25.12
CA LYS A 239 -10.41 0.30 -24.20
C LYS A 239 -11.25 -0.27 -23.06
N PRO A 240 -11.11 0.23 -21.83
CA PRO A 240 -11.99 -0.17 -20.73
C PRO A 240 -13.42 0.33 -20.95
N PRO A 241 -14.45 -0.32 -20.38
CA PRO A 241 -15.82 0.15 -20.39
C PRO A 241 -15.99 1.35 -19.44
N LEU A 242 -15.52 2.50 -19.87
CA LEU A 242 -15.47 3.71 -19.05
C LEU A 242 -16.86 4.29 -18.78
N CYS A 243 -17.08 4.75 -17.58
CA CYS A 243 -18.26 5.49 -17.21
C CYS A 243 -18.31 6.86 -17.91
N SER A 244 -19.39 7.19 -18.57
CA SER A 244 -19.61 8.51 -19.16
C SER A 244 -19.68 9.63 -18.10
N THR A 245 -19.91 9.26 -16.86
CA THR A 245 -19.94 10.15 -15.69
C THR A 245 -18.65 10.08 -14.88
N TYR A 246 -17.57 9.58 -15.47
CA TYR A 246 -16.28 9.58 -14.80
C TYR A 246 -15.94 11.00 -14.37
N PRO A 247 -15.44 11.20 -13.13
CA PRO A 247 -15.24 12.55 -12.60
C PRO A 247 -14.33 13.39 -13.51
N ASP A 248 -14.83 14.49 -14.03
CA ASP A 248 -14.12 15.37 -14.95
C ASP A 248 -13.01 16.19 -14.28
N TYR A 249 -12.90 16.15 -12.95
CA TYR A 249 -11.83 16.78 -12.21
C TYR A 249 -10.49 16.00 -12.30
N LEU A 250 -10.52 14.74 -12.71
CA LEU A 250 -9.32 13.96 -12.99
C LEU A 250 -8.95 14.08 -14.46
N LEU A 251 -8.07 15.01 -14.77
CA LEU A 251 -7.63 15.30 -16.12
C LEU A 251 -6.17 14.88 -16.31
N ASP A 252 -5.74 14.87 -17.57
CA ASP A 252 -4.33 14.79 -17.89
C ASP A 252 -3.59 16.10 -17.56
N THR A 253 -2.29 16.12 -17.83
CA THR A 253 -1.43 17.28 -17.56
C THR A 253 -1.75 18.50 -18.41
N SER A 254 -2.47 18.35 -19.52
CA SER A 254 -2.92 19.46 -20.38
C SER A 254 -4.24 20.06 -19.92
N GLY A 255 -4.92 19.43 -18.96
CA GLY A 255 -6.24 19.82 -18.50
C GLY A 255 -7.37 19.24 -19.36
N GLN A 256 -7.06 18.31 -20.27
CA GLN A 256 -8.03 17.58 -21.08
C GLN A 256 -8.12 16.13 -20.60
N PRO A 257 -9.29 15.48 -20.73
CA PRO A 257 -9.42 14.05 -20.45
C PRO A 257 -8.47 13.26 -21.36
N GLN A 258 -7.70 12.34 -20.76
CA GLN A 258 -6.85 11.46 -21.55
C GLN A 258 -7.65 10.39 -22.25
N ALA A 259 -7.14 9.92 -23.40
CA ALA A 259 -7.68 8.75 -24.07
C ALA A 259 -7.53 7.52 -23.18
N CYS A 260 -8.63 6.77 -23.01
CA CYS A 260 -8.62 5.52 -22.27
C CYS A 260 -7.95 4.41 -23.08
N ALA A 261 -7.23 3.53 -22.40
CA ALA A 261 -6.60 2.36 -23.02
C ALA A 261 -6.53 1.21 -22.02
N LEU A 262 -6.76 0.00 -22.53
CA LEU A 262 -6.40 -1.22 -21.82
C LEU A 262 -4.88 -1.38 -21.90
N ARG A 263 -4.24 -1.73 -20.79
CA ARG A 263 -2.78 -1.87 -20.67
C ARG A 263 -2.40 -3.28 -20.22
N PRO A 264 -1.23 -3.79 -20.56
CA PRO A 264 -0.75 -5.05 -19.97
C PRO A 264 -0.39 -4.82 -18.50
N ARG A 265 -0.63 -5.83 -17.67
CA ARG A 265 -0.16 -5.85 -16.27
C ARG A 265 1.37 -5.74 -16.24
N ARG A 266 1.87 -4.80 -15.45
CA ARG A 266 3.31 -4.47 -15.36
C ARG A 266 4.05 -5.22 -14.24
N ILE A 267 3.32 -5.86 -13.34
CA ILE A 267 3.85 -6.62 -12.20
C ILE A 267 3.47 -8.10 -12.31
N PRO A 268 4.24 -9.01 -11.74
CA PRO A 268 3.90 -10.44 -11.76
C PRO A 268 2.58 -10.71 -11.02
N MET A 269 1.96 -11.85 -11.35
CA MET A 269 0.87 -12.40 -10.54
C MET A 269 1.38 -12.73 -9.14
N LEU A 270 0.55 -12.55 -8.12
CA LEU A 270 0.90 -12.88 -6.74
C LEU A 270 0.97 -14.40 -6.55
N ARG A 271 1.80 -14.84 -5.62
CA ARG A 271 1.83 -16.23 -5.17
C ARG A 271 0.75 -16.46 -4.13
N GLU A 272 0.15 -17.65 -4.18
CA GLU A 272 -0.84 -18.09 -3.21
C GLU A 272 -0.35 -19.36 -2.50
N THR A 273 -0.47 -19.40 -1.17
CA THR A 273 -0.18 -20.59 -0.33
C THR A 273 -1.31 -20.79 0.68
N LEU A 274 -1.60 -22.04 1.03
CA LEU A 274 -2.59 -22.34 2.07
C LEU A 274 -1.90 -22.40 3.43
N GLU A 275 -2.33 -21.55 4.35
CA GLU A 275 -1.81 -21.44 5.70
C GLU A 275 -2.90 -21.92 6.69
N PRO A 276 -2.68 -23.03 7.40
CA PRO A 276 -3.66 -23.53 8.35
C PRO A 276 -3.67 -22.67 9.62
N ALA A 277 -4.85 -22.54 10.22
CA ALA A 277 -5.02 -21.91 11.52
C ALA A 277 -5.27 -22.99 12.61
N ARG A 278 -4.79 -22.73 13.82
CA ARG A 278 -4.93 -23.58 15.00
C ARG A 278 -6.11 -23.10 15.85
N LEU A 279 -6.97 -24.02 16.32
CA LEU A 279 -8.02 -23.66 17.28
C LEU A 279 -7.36 -23.18 18.59
N ALA A 280 -7.65 -21.97 18.99
CA ALA A 280 -7.17 -21.34 20.22
C ALA A 280 -8.23 -21.33 21.32
N GLU A 281 -9.50 -21.07 20.95
CA GLU A 281 -10.62 -20.99 21.88
C GLU A 281 -11.88 -21.57 21.27
N SER A 282 -12.74 -22.13 22.12
CA SER A 282 -14.12 -22.46 21.77
C SER A 282 -15.05 -22.19 22.94
N MET A 283 -16.22 -21.64 22.66
CA MET A 283 -17.21 -21.33 23.65
C MET A 283 -18.62 -21.36 23.07
N PHE A 284 -19.67 -21.48 23.92
CA PHE A 284 -21.01 -21.13 23.48
C PHE A 284 -21.29 -19.67 23.69
N ILE A 285 -22.16 -19.13 22.83
CA ILE A 285 -22.66 -17.75 22.93
C ILE A 285 -24.16 -17.72 22.81
N ALA A 286 -24.81 -16.91 23.60
CA ALA A 286 -26.24 -16.62 23.52
C ALA A 286 -26.45 -15.18 23.02
N TRP A 287 -27.21 -15.03 21.96
CA TRP A 287 -27.60 -13.70 21.46
C TRP A 287 -28.65 -13.08 22.38
N LYS A 288 -28.48 -11.80 22.73
CA LYS A 288 -29.45 -11.06 23.52
C LYS A 288 -30.71 -10.66 22.75
N ARG A 289 -30.59 -10.60 21.43
CA ARG A 289 -31.67 -10.39 20.47
C ARG A 289 -31.43 -11.27 19.24
N PRO A 290 -32.42 -11.48 18.37
CA PRO A 290 -32.20 -12.13 17.09
C PRO A 290 -31.03 -11.45 16.33
N ALA A 291 -30.16 -12.26 15.74
CA ALA A 291 -28.95 -11.74 15.07
C ALA A 291 -29.27 -10.73 13.96
N GLU A 292 -30.43 -10.90 13.32
CA GLU A 292 -30.94 -10.05 12.24
C GLU A 292 -31.27 -8.63 12.71
N GLU A 293 -31.58 -8.43 13.98
CA GLU A 293 -31.89 -7.11 14.55
C GLU A 293 -30.66 -6.22 14.74
N TYR A 294 -29.46 -6.81 14.66
CA TYR A 294 -28.21 -6.05 14.74
C TYR A 294 -27.72 -5.56 13.37
N PHE A 295 -28.44 -5.88 12.29
CA PHE A 295 -28.12 -5.49 10.91
C PHE A 295 -26.65 -5.77 10.56
N GLU A 296 -25.91 -4.72 10.30
CA GLU A 296 -24.50 -4.76 9.88
C GLU A 296 -23.51 -4.71 11.05
N CYS A 297 -23.99 -4.45 12.27
CA CYS A 297 -23.14 -4.27 13.44
C CYS A 297 -23.27 -5.46 14.40
N ARG A 298 -22.13 -5.89 14.97
CA ARG A 298 -22.06 -6.93 16.01
C ARG A 298 -21.35 -6.35 17.24
N PRO A 299 -22.04 -5.50 18.04
CA PRO A 299 -21.40 -4.92 19.22
C PRO A 299 -21.02 -6.00 20.22
N PRO A 300 -19.91 -5.84 20.96
CA PRO A 300 -19.45 -6.84 21.94
C PRO A 300 -20.49 -7.23 22.99
N ASN A 301 -21.46 -6.37 23.28
CA ASN A 301 -22.55 -6.63 24.22
C ASN A 301 -23.79 -7.31 23.60
N ALA A 302 -23.75 -7.65 22.30
CA ALA A 302 -24.84 -8.39 21.62
C ALA A 302 -24.95 -9.84 22.11
N PHE A 303 -23.90 -10.35 22.70
CA PHE A 303 -23.83 -11.75 23.19
C PHE A 303 -23.66 -11.81 24.70
N GLU A 304 -24.08 -12.95 25.24
CA GLU A 304 -23.61 -13.48 26.50
C GLU A 304 -22.70 -14.68 26.23
N ALA A 305 -21.46 -14.60 26.72
CA ALA A 305 -20.48 -15.66 26.57
C ALA A 305 -20.68 -16.72 27.62
N ILE A 306 -20.84 -17.98 27.20
CA ILE A 306 -20.87 -19.15 28.05
C ILE A 306 -19.54 -19.88 27.87
N ARG A 307 -18.61 -19.68 28.80
CA ARG A 307 -17.22 -20.16 28.69
C ARG A 307 -17.07 -21.64 28.97
N GLU A 308 -17.94 -22.44 28.33
CA GLU A 308 -17.84 -23.89 28.23
C GLU A 308 -17.32 -24.23 26.86
N SER A 309 -16.38 -25.17 26.73
CA SER A 309 -15.87 -25.61 25.43
C SER A 309 -17.03 -26.11 24.57
N SER A 310 -17.26 -25.40 23.43
CA SER A 310 -18.31 -25.76 22.49
C SER A 310 -17.87 -26.79 21.45
N ALA A 311 -16.55 -27.03 21.32
CA ALA A 311 -15.97 -27.88 20.29
C ALA A 311 -15.11 -28.98 20.90
N ARG A 312 -15.23 -30.20 20.34
CA ARG A 312 -14.37 -31.34 20.67
C ARG A 312 -13.61 -31.77 19.42
N GLU A 313 -12.31 -31.87 19.53
CA GLU A 313 -11.49 -32.40 18.45
C GLU A 313 -11.77 -33.91 18.28
N THR A 314 -12.11 -34.31 17.06
CA THR A 314 -12.43 -35.71 16.68
C THR A 314 -11.35 -36.37 15.85
N ALA A 315 -10.57 -35.57 15.14
CA ALA A 315 -9.35 -35.92 14.42
C ALA A 315 -8.51 -34.66 14.32
N GLU A 316 -7.24 -34.76 13.96
CA GLU A 316 -6.36 -33.62 13.79
C GLU A 316 -6.98 -32.60 12.83
N GLY A 317 -7.19 -31.39 13.33
CA GLY A 317 -7.79 -30.28 12.56
C GLY A 317 -9.29 -30.48 12.25
N GLN A 318 -10.00 -31.31 12.99
CA GLN A 318 -11.45 -31.51 12.90
C GLN A 318 -12.12 -31.32 14.24
N TRP A 319 -13.08 -30.42 14.30
CA TRP A 319 -13.80 -30.07 15.54
C TRP A 319 -15.30 -30.33 15.39
N ARG A 320 -15.82 -31.13 16.26
CA ARG A 320 -17.26 -31.40 16.34
C ARG A 320 -17.90 -30.49 17.38
N VAL A 321 -19.00 -29.86 16.99
CA VAL A 321 -19.83 -28.97 17.80
C VAL A 321 -21.24 -29.53 17.87
N GLU A 322 -21.80 -29.63 19.06
CA GLU A 322 -23.19 -30.06 19.26
C GLU A 322 -24.07 -28.83 19.54
N LEU A 323 -25.02 -28.55 18.65
CA LEU A 323 -25.94 -27.43 18.75
C LEU A 323 -27.38 -27.90 18.97
N ASP A 324 -28.10 -27.19 19.84
CA ASP A 324 -29.49 -27.50 20.20
C ASP A 324 -30.51 -26.59 19.49
N GLY A 325 -30.03 -25.67 18.68
CA GLY A 325 -30.82 -24.67 17.97
C GLY A 325 -31.08 -23.38 18.76
N THR A 326 -30.68 -23.32 20.03
CA THR A 326 -30.87 -22.13 20.90
C THR A 326 -29.59 -21.35 21.15
N ARG A 327 -28.48 -22.05 21.30
CA ARG A 327 -27.16 -21.46 21.48
C ARG A 327 -26.40 -21.43 20.16
N ALA A 328 -25.47 -20.52 20.05
CA ALA A 328 -24.46 -20.50 18.99
C ALA A 328 -23.09 -20.90 19.54
N ALA A 329 -22.21 -21.41 18.71
CA ALA A 329 -20.83 -21.71 19.08
C ALA A 329 -19.90 -20.64 18.45
N ALA A 330 -18.93 -20.15 19.20
CA ALA A 330 -17.83 -19.34 18.73
C ALA A 330 -16.53 -20.16 18.79
N LEU A 331 -15.86 -20.32 17.65
CA LEU A 331 -14.57 -20.97 17.50
C LEU A 331 -13.55 -19.93 17.01
N THR A 332 -12.51 -19.70 17.80
CA THR A 332 -11.46 -18.72 17.48
C THR A 332 -10.18 -19.46 17.11
N PHE A 333 -9.67 -19.16 15.95
CA PHE A 333 -8.47 -19.77 15.36
C PHE A 333 -7.35 -18.75 15.23
N GLU A 334 -6.12 -19.20 15.42
CA GLU A 334 -4.90 -18.41 15.34
C GLU A 334 -4.02 -18.86 14.17
N LEU A 335 -3.60 -17.94 13.33
CA LEU A 335 -2.55 -18.13 12.32
C LEU A 335 -1.16 -17.99 12.98
N ALA A 336 -0.13 -18.53 12.34
CA ALA A 336 1.25 -18.47 12.83
C ALA A 336 1.76 -17.03 12.98
N GLU A 337 1.36 -16.16 12.05
CA GLU A 337 1.67 -14.73 12.05
C GLU A 337 0.52 -13.96 11.39
N GLN A 338 0.56 -12.63 11.39
CA GLN A 338 -0.42 -11.84 10.65
C GLN A 338 -0.12 -11.89 9.15
N MET A 339 -1.13 -12.21 8.34
CA MET A 339 -1.01 -12.44 6.89
C MET A 339 -2.16 -11.81 6.13
N ALA A 340 -1.86 -11.37 4.89
CA ALA A 340 -2.87 -10.95 3.92
C ALA A 340 -3.26 -12.12 3.01
N GLY A 341 -4.57 -12.37 2.86
CA GLY A 341 -5.08 -13.46 2.04
C GLY A 341 -6.58 -13.68 2.22
N TRP A 342 -7.08 -14.77 1.70
CA TRP A 342 -8.49 -15.13 1.75
C TRP A 342 -8.74 -16.12 2.90
N PRO A 343 -9.47 -15.73 3.96
CA PRO A 343 -9.91 -16.66 4.98
C PRO A 343 -10.80 -17.76 4.39
N TYR A 344 -10.58 -18.98 4.83
CA TYR A 344 -11.38 -20.13 4.40
C TYR A 344 -11.71 -21.08 5.56
N PHE A 345 -12.80 -21.83 5.39
CA PHE A 345 -13.15 -22.95 6.27
C PHE A 345 -13.93 -24.02 5.51
N THR A 346 -13.94 -25.22 6.08
CA THR A 346 -14.83 -26.30 5.66
C THR A 346 -15.75 -26.68 6.82
N ILE A 347 -17.05 -26.84 6.55
CA ILE A 347 -18.03 -27.25 7.54
C ILE A 347 -18.97 -28.29 6.96
N ASP A 348 -19.24 -29.36 7.72
CA ASP A 348 -20.31 -30.32 7.45
C ASP A 348 -21.48 -30.00 8.38
N ALA A 349 -22.61 -29.61 7.82
CA ALA A 349 -23.72 -29.04 8.56
C ALA A 349 -25.09 -29.31 7.92
N PRO A 350 -26.20 -29.24 8.69
CA PRO A 350 -27.56 -29.17 8.15
C PRO A 350 -27.76 -27.93 7.28
N ALA A 351 -28.66 -28.02 6.28
CA ALA A 351 -29.03 -26.85 5.48
C ALA A 351 -29.60 -25.72 6.35
N GLY A 352 -29.23 -24.49 6.04
CA GLY A 352 -29.64 -23.28 6.79
C GLY A 352 -28.79 -22.98 8.01
N THR A 353 -27.84 -23.85 8.39
CA THR A 353 -26.82 -23.48 9.38
C THR A 353 -26.11 -22.22 8.92
N THR A 354 -26.03 -21.23 9.78
CA THR A 354 -25.37 -19.95 9.49
C THR A 354 -24.01 -19.91 10.18
N VAL A 355 -22.99 -19.54 9.41
CA VAL A 355 -21.64 -19.27 9.92
C VAL A 355 -21.33 -17.81 9.67
N GLU A 356 -21.03 -17.06 10.72
CA GLU A 356 -20.50 -15.69 10.58
C GLU A 356 -19.00 -15.73 10.81
N LEU A 357 -18.24 -15.27 9.81
CA LEU A 357 -16.79 -15.20 9.82
C LEU A 357 -16.36 -13.79 10.17
N MET A 358 -15.55 -13.69 11.21
CA MET A 358 -14.89 -12.45 11.64
C MET A 358 -13.39 -12.66 11.64
N VAL A 359 -12.66 -11.57 11.39
CA VAL A 359 -11.20 -11.57 11.41
C VAL A 359 -10.70 -10.42 12.26
N GLN A 360 -9.52 -10.59 12.86
CA GLN A 360 -8.89 -9.55 13.69
C GLN A 360 -7.38 -9.66 13.64
N GLU A 361 -6.72 -8.52 13.87
CA GLU A 361 -5.27 -8.45 13.86
C GLU A 361 -4.69 -8.89 15.23
N GLY A 362 -5.12 -8.27 16.32
CA GLY A 362 -4.65 -8.59 17.67
C GLY A 362 -5.78 -9.05 18.60
N HIS A 363 -5.62 -10.20 19.26
CA HIS A 363 -6.57 -10.76 20.20
C HIS A 363 -5.88 -11.37 21.39
N THR A 364 -6.55 -11.34 22.55
CA THR A 364 -6.10 -11.97 23.79
C THR A 364 -6.95 -13.19 24.07
N VAL A 365 -6.33 -14.37 24.11
CA VAL A 365 -7.00 -15.63 24.51
C VAL A 365 -7.59 -15.46 25.92
N GLY A 366 -8.88 -15.79 26.08
CA GLY A 366 -9.63 -15.55 27.30
C GLY A 366 -10.20 -14.13 27.44
N GLY A 367 -9.96 -13.26 26.49
CA GLY A 367 -10.46 -11.90 26.39
C GLY A 367 -11.92 -11.80 25.94
N PRO A 368 -12.27 -10.79 25.12
CA PRO A 368 -13.62 -10.64 24.60
C PRO A 368 -14.10 -11.86 23.81
N ALA A 369 -15.37 -12.23 24.01
CA ALA A 369 -15.95 -13.37 23.32
C ALA A 369 -16.16 -13.14 21.81
N LEU A 370 -16.24 -11.90 21.38
CA LEU A 370 -16.39 -11.47 20.00
C LEU A 370 -15.10 -10.83 19.54
N LEU A 371 -14.55 -11.27 18.41
CA LEU A 371 -13.53 -10.52 17.71
C LEU A 371 -14.16 -9.22 17.19
N ASN A 372 -13.61 -8.09 17.67
CA ASN A 372 -14.08 -6.78 17.31
C ASN A 372 -13.14 -6.21 16.24
N THR A 373 -13.45 -6.55 15.00
CA THR A 373 -12.68 -6.02 13.86
C THR A 373 -12.80 -4.50 13.74
N HIS A 374 -11.92 -3.88 12.97
CA HIS A 374 -12.15 -2.53 12.51
C HIS A 374 -13.55 -2.43 11.88
N PHE A 375 -14.35 -1.47 12.34
CA PHE A 375 -15.69 -1.20 11.82
C PHE A 375 -16.72 -2.34 11.97
N ASP A 376 -16.52 -3.25 12.92
CA ASP A 376 -17.43 -4.37 13.21
C ASP A 376 -17.74 -5.22 11.95
N SER A 377 -16.74 -5.46 11.12
CA SER A 377 -16.89 -6.19 9.86
C SER A 377 -17.03 -7.70 10.10
N TRP A 378 -17.90 -8.33 9.29
CA TRP A 378 -18.11 -9.78 9.29
C TRP A 378 -18.66 -10.23 7.94
N SER A 379 -18.44 -11.50 7.57
CA SER A 379 -19.08 -12.15 6.43
C SER A 379 -20.00 -13.27 6.92
N ARG A 380 -21.13 -13.48 6.26
CA ARG A 380 -22.11 -14.52 6.59
C ARG A 380 -22.15 -15.58 5.50
N PHE A 381 -22.10 -16.82 5.92
CA PHE A 381 -22.26 -17.99 5.07
C PHE A 381 -23.45 -18.82 5.56
N VAL A 382 -24.41 -19.11 4.66
CA VAL A 382 -25.56 -20.00 4.93
C VAL A 382 -25.30 -21.34 4.27
N CYS A 383 -25.24 -22.42 5.06
CA CYS A 383 -24.88 -23.74 4.58
C CYS A 383 -25.99 -24.41 3.75
N ARG A 384 -25.63 -25.13 2.70
CA ARG A 384 -26.41 -26.25 2.16
C ARG A 384 -26.21 -27.49 3.03
N VAL A 385 -27.02 -28.53 2.84
CA VAL A 385 -26.85 -29.78 3.56
C VAL A 385 -25.51 -30.45 3.24
N GLY A 386 -24.84 -31.00 4.27
CA GLY A 386 -23.60 -31.73 4.14
C GLY A 386 -22.38 -30.85 4.10
N ARG A 387 -21.37 -31.28 3.35
CA ARG A 387 -20.06 -30.58 3.27
C ARG A 387 -20.15 -29.29 2.50
N ASN A 388 -19.76 -28.20 3.14
CA ASN A 388 -19.60 -26.86 2.60
C ASN A 388 -18.14 -26.44 2.70
N ARG A 389 -17.65 -25.74 1.69
CA ARG A 389 -16.38 -25.04 1.72
C ARG A 389 -16.66 -23.58 1.36
N PHE A 390 -16.13 -22.69 2.16
CA PHE A 390 -16.19 -21.25 1.93
C PHE A 390 -14.78 -20.67 1.98
N GLU A 391 -14.49 -19.79 1.03
CA GLU A 391 -13.32 -18.92 0.98
C GLU A 391 -13.85 -17.56 0.55
N THR A 392 -13.48 -16.50 1.23
CA THR A 392 -13.95 -15.16 0.87
C THR A 392 -13.48 -14.80 -0.54
N PHE A 393 -14.29 -14.06 -1.29
CA PHE A 393 -13.89 -13.58 -2.60
C PHE A 393 -12.86 -12.44 -2.49
N ASP A 394 -13.06 -11.53 -1.52
CA ASP A 394 -12.10 -10.47 -1.23
C ASP A 394 -11.16 -10.89 -0.08
N TYR A 395 -9.92 -10.38 -0.08
CA TYR A 395 -8.92 -10.78 0.91
C TYR A 395 -9.00 -9.96 2.19
N GLU A 396 -8.47 -10.50 3.27
CA GLU A 396 -8.33 -9.87 4.58
C GLU A 396 -6.85 -9.85 4.99
N CYS A 397 -6.52 -9.03 6.02
CA CYS A 397 -5.23 -9.11 6.68
C CYS A 397 -5.46 -9.33 8.16
N CYS A 398 -5.12 -10.52 8.63
CA CYS A 398 -5.46 -10.94 9.99
C CYS A 398 -4.47 -11.96 10.56
N ARG A 399 -4.48 -12.11 11.87
CA ARG A 399 -3.89 -13.23 12.59
C ARG A 399 -4.96 -14.13 13.19
N TRP A 400 -6.14 -13.60 13.46
CA TRP A 400 -7.22 -14.29 14.14
C TRP A 400 -8.42 -14.42 13.23
N ILE A 401 -9.03 -15.62 13.24
CA ILE A 401 -10.25 -15.95 12.49
C ILE A 401 -11.24 -16.50 13.51
N GLN A 402 -12.46 -15.97 13.55
CA GLN A 402 -13.52 -16.48 14.42
C GLN A 402 -14.74 -16.88 13.61
N LEU A 403 -15.27 -18.07 13.89
CA LEU A 403 -16.49 -18.61 13.29
C LEU A 403 -17.59 -18.65 14.35
N HIS A 404 -18.67 -17.90 14.12
CA HIS A 404 -19.90 -18.02 14.89
C HIS A 404 -20.88 -18.93 14.15
N ILE A 405 -21.20 -20.08 14.73
CA ILE A 405 -22.04 -21.11 14.13
C ILE A 405 -23.37 -21.14 14.86
N ARG A 406 -24.47 -20.92 14.14
CA ARG A 406 -25.83 -20.87 14.70
C ARG A 406 -26.88 -21.54 13.81
N GLY A 407 -28.08 -21.80 14.37
CA GLY A 407 -29.22 -22.26 13.61
C GLY A 407 -29.23 -23.79 13.33
N ALA A 408 -28.16 -24.49 13.62
CA ALA A 408 -28.15 -25.96 13.54
C ALA A 408 -28.84 -26.61 14.73
N ARG A 409 -29.51 -27.73 14.48
CA ARG A 409 -29.98 -28.66 15.51
C ARG A 409 -29.28 -29.98 15.27
N GLY A 410 -28.35 -30.33 16.14
CA GLY A 410 -27.49 -31.50 16.05
C GLY A 410 -26.03 -31.16 15.73
N PRO A 411 -25.23 -32.17 15.41
CA PRO A 411 -23.80 -31.99 15.21
C PRO A 411 -23.47 -31.25 13.94
N VAL A 412 -22.44 -30.37 14.02
CA VAL A 412 -21.71 -29.83 12.90
C VAL A 412 -20.24 -30.20 13.06
N THR A 413 -19.52 -30.33 11.94
CA THR A 413 -18.08 -30.61 11.98
C THR A 413 -17.35 -29.50 11.18
N VAL A 414 -16.47 -28.77 11.87
CA VAL A 414 -15.61 -27.74 11.26
C VAL A 414 -14.24 -28.34 10.99
N SER A 415 -13.66 -28.04 9.86
CA SER A 415 -12.32 -28.49 9.47
C SER A 415 -11.65 -27.53 8.49
N GLN A 416 -10.35 -27.71 8.28
CA GLN A 416 -9.59 -26.94 7.27
C GLN A 416 -9.80 -25.43 7.40
N VAL A 417 -9.73 -24.90 8.59
CA VAL A 417 -9.76 -23.44 8.82
C VAL A 417 -8.38 -22.86 8.59
N GLY A 418 -8.31 -21.75 7.88
CA GLY A 418 -7.06 -21.08 7.61
C GLY A 418 -7.20 -19.86 6.67
N LEU A 419 -6.10 -19.50 6.07
CA LEU A 419 -6.01 -18.38 5.16
C LEU A 419 -5.23 -18.79 3.90
N ARG A 420 -5.76 -18.50 2.73
CA ARG A 420 -5.00 -18.56 1.49
C ARG A 420 -4.18 -17.29 1.39
N ARG A 421 -2.93 -17.36 1.81
CA ARG A 421 -1.99 -16.23 1.80
C ARG A 421 -1.68 -15.79 0.39
N ARG A 422 -1.54 -14.49 0.17
CA ARG A 422 -1.09 -13.87 -1.07
C ARG A 422 0.15 -13.05 -0.81
N VAL A 423 1.19 -13.22 -1.62
CA VAL A 423 2.48 -12.54 -1.47
C VAL A 423 3.05 -12.18 -2.84
N PHE A 424 3.66 -10.99 -2.93
CA PHE A 424 4.39 -10.60 -4.13
C PHE A 424 5.60 -11.54 -4.33
N PRO A 425 5.87 -12.04 -5.54
CA PRO A 425 7.02 -12.92 -5.81
C PRO A 425 8.30 -12.11 -5.90
N TRP A 426 8.87 -11.77 -4.74
CA TRP A 426 10.08 -10.95 -4.65
C TRP A 426 11.22 -11.55 -5.47
N PRO A 427 11.98 -10.72 -6.23
CA PRO A 427 13.10 -11.21 -7.03
C PRO A 427 14.28 -11.68 -6.18
N GLN A 428 14.43 -11.11 -4.98
CA GLN A 428 15.52 -11.46 -4.06
C GLN A 428 14.97 -11.76 -2.65
N GLN A 429 15.79 -12.48 -1.87
CA GLN A 429 15.51 -12.69 -0.45
C GLN A 429 16.19 -11.61 0.39
N PRO A 430 15.54 -11.11 1.46
CA PRO A 430 16.16 -10.14 2.36
C PRO A 430 17.38 -10.75 3.06
N HIS A 431 18.47 -10.00 3.12
CA HIS A 431 19.66 -10.40 3.85
C HIS A 431 20.16 -9.25 4.73
N ILE A 432 19.57 -9.15 5.90
CA ILE A 432 19.99 -8.27 6.99
C ILE A 432 20.14 -9.15 8.23
N ARG A 433 21.31 -9.12 8.88
CA ARG A 433 21.59 -9.96 10.04
C ARG A 433 22.20 -9.14 11.18
N PHE A 434 21.60 -9.28 12.33
CA PHE A 434 22.08 -8.82 13.62
C PHE A 434 22.41 -10.01 14.51
N GLU A 435 23.38 -9.86 15.45
CA GLU A 435 23.61 -10.87 16.49
C GLU A 435 22.49 -10.87 17.54
N GLU A 436 21.84 -9.73 17.76
CA GLU A 436 20.79 -9.55 18.76
C GLU A 436 19.45 -10.10 18.28
N PRO A 437 18.86 -11.11 18.97
CA PRO A 437 17.61 -11.74 18.51
C PRO A 437 16.42 -10.78 18.39
N ALA A 438 16.36 -9.75 19.27
CA ALA A 438 15.28 -8.76 19.22
C ALA A 438 15.36 -7.89 17.97
N LEU A 439 16.57 -7.48 17.56
CA LEU A 439 16.77 -6.72 16.31
C LEU A 439 16.54 -7.60 15.08
N GLN A 440 16.94 -8.89 15.15
CA GLN A 440 16.68 -9.82 14.06
C GLN A 440 15.18 -10.01 13.85
N ARG A 441 14.44 -10.20 14.95
CA ARG A 441 12.97 -10.28 14.90
C ARG A 441 12.30 -9.00 14.35
N LEU A 442 12.85 -7.83 14.68
CA LEU A 442 12.37 -6.55 14.13
C LEU A 442 12.51 -6.52 12.60
N ILE A 443 13.61 -7.03 12.06
CA ILE A 443 13.80 -7.13 10.59
C ILE A 443 12.79 -8.11 9.98
N GLU A 444 12.61 -9.28 10.57
CA GLU A 444 11.63 -10.27 10.12
C GLU A 444 10.20 -9.71 10.10
N ALA A 445 9.81 -9.00 11.17
CA ALA A 445 8.53 -8.31 11.26
C ALA A 445 8.37 -7.21 10.19
N SER A 446 9.45 -6.47 9.91
CA SER A 446 9.45 -5.44 8.86
C SER A 446 9.26 -6.06 7.46
N VAL A 447 9.91 -7.20 7.19
CA VAL A 447 9.73 -7.94 5.92
C VAL A 447 8.32 -8.50 5.80
N ASN A 448 7.77 -9.06 6.88
CA ASN A 448 6.39 -9.57 6.85
C ASN A 448 5.36 -8.45 6.68
N THR A 449 5.63 -7.26 7.22
CA THR A 449 4.80 -6.07 6.95
C THR A 449 4.78 -5.72 5.46
N LEU A 450 5.92 -5.76 4.77
CA LEU A 450 5.96 -5.60 3.30
C LEU A 450 5.17 -6.71 2.58
N ASN A 451 5.26 -7.96 3.04
CA ASN A 451 4.48 -9.06 2.47
C ASN A 451 2.96 -8.83 2.57
N ASN A 452 2.51 -8.06 3.55
CA ASN A 452 1.10 -7.73 3.76
C ASN A 452 0.67 -6.46 3.03
N SER A 453 1.52 -5.43 2.93
CA SER A 453 1.15 -4.09 2.42
C SER A 453 1.63 -3.81 1.00
N ALA A 454 2.74 -4.43 0.54
CA ALA A 454 3.27 -4.26 -0.80
C ALA A 454 2.85 -5.42 -1.70
N LEU A 455 1.61 -5.43 -2.16
CA LEU A 455 1.02 -6.50 -2.96
C LEU A 455 0.92 -6.09 -4.44
N GLU A 456 -0.22 -5.57 -4.87
CA GLU A 456 -0.43 -5.03 -6.22
C GLU A 456 -0.34 -3.50 -6.21
N THR A 457 -0.54 -2.89 -5.05
CA THR A 457 -0.34 -1.47 -4.73
C THR A 457 0.51 -1.37 -3.47
N LEU A 458 1.07 -0.20 -3.21
CA LEU A 458 1.75 0.10 -1.95
C LEU A 458 0.72 0.67 -0.97
N MET A 459 0.15 -0.20 -0.16
CA MET A 459 -0.91 0.18 0.79
C MET A 459 -0.32 0.68 2.11
N ASP A 460 -1.04 1.57 2.79
CA ASP A 460 -0.76 1.97 4.17
C ASP A 460 -0.80 0.76 5.10
N GLY A 461 -1.92 0.08 5.16
CA GLY A 461 -2.13 -1.16 5.87
C GLY A 461 -3.23 -2.00 5.24
N ALA A 462 -3.01 -3.32 5.19
CA ALA A 462 -3.95 -4.23 4.56
C ALA A 462 -5.13 -4.61 5.47
N GLY A 463 -5.04 -4.32 6.77
CA GLY A 463 -6.06 -4.64 7.76
C GLY A 463 -7.22 -3.65 7.81
N ARG A 464 -7.03 -2.41 7.38
CA ARG A 464 -8.03 -1.35 7.50
C ARG A 464 -8.36 -0.67 6.17
N GLU A 465 -7.56 0.31 5.74
CA GLU A 465 -7.92 1.22 4.64
C GLU A 465 -7.54 0.68 3.27
N ARG A 466 -6.41 -0.01 3.16
CA ARG A 466 -5.83 -0.54 1.90
C ARG A 466 -5.60 0.54 0.86
N GLN A 467 -5.24 1.73 1.27
CA GLN A 467 -5.12 2.86 0.35
C GLN A 467 -3.67 3.10 -0.03
N GLN A 468 -3.45 3.41 -1.31
CA GLN A 468 -2.14 3.75 -1.84
C GLN A 468 -1.84 5.23 -1.58
N TYR A 469 -1.58 5.60 -0.31
CA TYR A 469 -1.08 6.91 0.04
C TYR A 469 0.39 7.04 -0.37
N SER A 470 0.79 8.20 -0.90
CA SER A 470 2.22 8.39 -1.25
C SER A 470 3.09 8.58 -0.01
N GLY A 471 2.55 9.14 1.07
CA GLY A 471 3.28 9.23 2.33
C GLY A 471 3.78 7.88 2.84
N ASP A 472 2.98 6.85 2.65
CA ASP A 472 3.26 5.46 3.05
C ASP A 472 4.03 4.69 1.98
N GLY A 473 3.65 4.86 0.72
CA GLY A 473 4.28 4.20 -0.43
C GLY A 473 5.77 4.53 -0.56
N GLY A 474 6.15 5.79 -0.29
CA GLY A 474 7.55 6.23 -0.33
C GLY A 474 8.46 5.47 0.63
N HIS A 475 8.01 5.16 1.85
CA HIS A 475 8.78 4.37 2.81
C HIS A 475 8.95 2.92 2.33
N GLN A 476 7.88 2.31 1.81
CA GLN A 476 7.91 0.94 1.27
C GLN A 476 8.83 0.85 0.06
N MET A 477 8.72 1.80 -0.87
CA MET A 477 9.49 1.83 -2.11
C MET A 477 11.01 1.76 -1.86
N GLN A 478 11.51 2.51 -0.88
CA GLN A 478 12.94 2.47 -0.52
C GLN A 478 13.35 1.09 -0.01
N ALA A 479 12.54 0.49 0.86
CA ALA A 479 12.79 -0.85 1.38
C ALA A 479 12.73 -1.91 0.27
N LEU A 480 11.78 -1.81 -0.67
CA LEU A 480 11.64 -2.74 -1.79
C LEU A 480 12.88 -2.75 -2.69
N HIS A 481 13.41 -1.56 -3.03
CA HIS A 481 14.64 -1.46 -3.82
C HIS A 481 15.83 -2.10 -3.11
N LEU A 482 16.09 -1.67 -1.87
CA LEU A 482 17.33 -1.99 -1.17
C LEU A 482 17.36 -3.40 -0.59
N THR A 483 16.20 -3.86 -0.07
CA THR A 483 16.09 -5.13 0.66
C THR A 483 15.71 -6.30 -0.23
N LEU A 484 14.90 -6.08 -1.27
CA LEU A 484 14.28 -7.13 -2.09
C LEU A 484 14.65 -7.03 -3.57
N GLY A 485 15.37 -5.97 -3.99
CA GLY A 485 15.75 -5.74 -5.38
C GLY A 485 14.55 -5.56 -6.31
N GLU A 486 13.40 -5.11 -5.78
CA GLU A 486 12.18 -4.96 -6.54
C GLU A 486 12.00 -3.52 -7.05
N ALA A 487 11.91 -3.36 -8.37
CA ALA A 487 11.75 -2.06 -9.02
C ALA A 487 10.44 -1.91 -9.82
N ARG A 488 9.77 -3.03 -10.17
CA ARG A 488 8.56 -3.02 -11.00
C ARG A 488 7.34 -2.50 -10.24
N LEU A 489 7.17 -2.96 -8.98
CA LEU A 489 6.09 -2.48 -8.13
C LEU A 489 6.24 -0.97 -7.80
N PRO A 490 7.43 -0.46 -7.41
CA PRO A 490 7.71 0.97 -7.36
C PRO A 490 7.38 1.73 -8.66
N ALA A 491 7.83 1.25 -9.81
CA ALA A 491 7.54 1.89 -11.10
C ALA A 491 6.03 1.96 -11.38
N ARG A 492 5.30 0.88 -11.09
CA ARG A 492 3.84 0.85 -11.20
C ARG A 492 3.17 1.82 -10.23
N TYR A 493 3.65 1.89 -8.98
CA TYR A 493 3.17 2.85 -7.98
C TYR A 493 3.29 4.29 -8.51
N LEU A 494 4.46 4.67 -9.03
CA LEU A 494 4.68 6.02 -9.57
C LEU A 494 3.70 6.34 -10.72
N ALA A 495 3.49 5.40 -11.63
CA ALA A 495 2.54 5.57 -12.71
C ALA A 495 1.10 5.72 -12.18
N THR A 496 0.62 4.73 -11.39
CA THR A 496 -0.78 4.67 -10.95
C THR A 496 -1.14 5.81 -10.01
N TYR A 497 -0.29 6.12 -9.02
CA TYR A 497 -0.55 7.23 -8.11
C TYR A 497 -0.62 8.57 -8.84
N SER A 498 0.27 8.81 -9.82
CA SER A 498 0.29 10.05 -10.59
C SER A 498 -1.02 10.32 -11.33
N GLN A 499 -1.77 9.28 -11.66
CA GLN A 499 -3.04 9.39 -12.39
C GLN A 499 -4.15 10.05 -11.56
N GLY A 500 -4.01 10.08 -10.23
CA GLY A 500 -4.90 10.79 -9.30
C GLY A 500 -4.67 12.30 -9.23
N MET A 501 -4.23 12.93 -10.32
CA MET A 501 -4.06 14.38 -10.37
C MET A 501 -5.37 15.08 -10.74
N THR A 502 -5.72 16.12 -9.99
CA THR A 502 -6.88 16.96 -10.26
C THR A 502 -6.62 17.96 -11.39
N LYS A 503 -7.71 18.51 -11.96
CA LYS A 503 -7.61 19.61 -12.95
C LYS A 503 -6.93 20.87 -12.40
N ASP A 504 -6.99 21.09 -11.09
CA ASP A 504 -6.35 22.23 -10.42
C ASP A 504 -4.83 22.03 -10.28
N GLY A 505 -4.33 20.82 -10.45
CA GLY A 505 -2.92 20.50 -10.49
C GLY A 505 -2.32 19.97 -9.20
N PHE A 506 -3.12 19.54 -8.24
CA PHE A 506 -2.65 18.80 -7.06
C PHE A 506 -3.01 17.32 -7.15
N PHE A 507 -2.24 16.49 -6.45
CA PHE A 507 -2.50 15.05 -6.32
C PHE A 507 -3.54 14.81 -5.22
N LEU A 508 -4.38 13.80 -5.42
CA LEU A 508 -5.13 13.21 -4.32
C LEU A 508 -4.17 12.59 -3.30
N ASP A 509 -4.62 12.45 -2.07
CA ASP A 509 -3.81 11.84 -1.00
C ASP A 509 -3.49 10.37 -1.27
N CYS A 510 -4.41 9.64 -1.89
CA CYS A 510 -4.23 8.26 -2.34
C CYS A 510 -4.90 8.02 -3.70
N TRP A 511 -4.31 7.13 -4.52
CA TRP A 511 -4.84 6.72 -5.82
C TRP A 511 -4.14 5.44 -6.31
N PRO A 512 -4.84 4.48 -7.00
CA PRO A 512 -6.29 4.45 -7.24
C PRO A 512 -7.07 4.28 -5.95
N ALA A 513 -8.24 4.92 -5.87
CA ALA A 513 -9.11 4.90 -4.70
C ALA A 513 -10.52 5.38 -5.11
N TYR A 514 -11.51 5.23 -4.23
CA TYR A 514 -12.78 5.91 -4.39
C TYR A 514 -12.60 7.45 -4.37
N ASP A 515 -13.65 8.19 -4.74
CA ASP A 515 -13.59 9.66 -4.83
C ASP A 515 -13.16 10.31 -3.50
N ARG A 516 -12.02 11.01 -3.53
CA ARG A 516 -11.43 11.70 -2.38
C ARG A 516 -11.68 13.22 -2.36
N LEU A 517 -12.14 13.80 -3.47
CA LEU A 517 -12.40 15.24 -3.52
C LEU A 517 -13.56 15.68 -2.63
N ALA A 518 -14.49 14.77 -2.34
CA ALA A 518 -15.57 15.03 -1.41
C ALA A 518 -15.06 15.56 -0.06
N ARG A 519 -13.90 15.08 0.42
CA ARG A 519 -13.30 15.53 1.66
C ARG A 519 -12.85 17.00 1.66
N LEU A 520 -12.46 17.54 0.52
CA LEU A 520 -12.17 18.97 0.42
C LEU A 520 -13.43 19.80 0.66
N MET A 521 -14.56 19.38 0.06
CA MET A 521 -15.85 20.03 0.30
C MET A 521 -16.32 19.89 1.75
N GLU A 522 -16.20 18.69 2.32
CA GLU A 522 -16.54 18.44 3.73
C GLU A 522 -15.73 19.36 4.67
N ARG A 523 -14.44 19.57 4.40
CA ARG A 523 -13.61 20.49 5.15
C ARG A 523 -14.06 21.95 5.02
N GLN A 524 -14.42 22.37 3.81
CA GLN A 524 -14.94 23.71 3.57
C GLN A 524 -16.26 23.98 4.29
N LEU A 525 -17.04 22.91 4.53
CA LEU A 525 -18.28 22.96 5.30
C LEU A 525 -18.09 22.69 6.81
N ASP A 526 -16.84 22.60 7.27
CA ASP A 526 -16.47 22.29 8.67
C ASP A 526 -17.00 20.93 9.17
N LEU A 527 -17.19 19.99 8.26
CA LEU A 527 -17.63 18.62 8.57
C LEU A 527 -16.46 17.69 8.87
N THR A 528 -15.25 18.03 8.44
CA THR A 528 -14.01 17.30 8.71
C THR A 528 -12.82 18.24 8.72
N GLN A 529 -11.76 17.82 9.44
CA GLN A 529 -10.44 18.49 9.37
C GLN A 529 -9.54 17.89 8.29
N TRP A 530 -9.96 16.80 7.68
CA TRP A 530 -9.25 16.07 6.64
C TRP A 530 -9.64 16.57 5.25
N GLY A 531 -8.74 16.35 4.29
CA GLY A 531 -8.95 16.65 2.86
C GLY A 531 -7.84 16.00 2.05
N PRO A 532 -7.78 16.21 0.74
CA PRO A 532 -6.59 15.85 -0.03
C PRO A 532 -5.35 16.43 0.63
N LEU A 533 -4.27 15.66 0.69
CA LEU A 533 -3.09 15.96 1.52
C LEU A 533 -1.95 16.51 0.65
N LEU A 534 -1.69 17.80 0.76
CA LEU A 534 -0.76 18.50 -0.13
C LEU A 534 0.69 18.05 0.03
N ASP A 535 1.10 17.71 1.24
CA ASP A 535 2.44 17.18 1.53
C ASP A 535 2.68 15.77 0.94
N HIS A 536 1.63 15.02 0.65
CA HIS A 536 1.71 13.75 -0.11
C HIS A 536 2.20 14.00 -1.54
N GLY A 537 1.72 15.05 -2.21
CA GLY A 537 2.26 15.46 -3.51
C GLY A 537 3.74 15.89 -3.44
N VAL A 538 4.15 16.52 -2.33
CA VAL A 538 5.57 16.86 -2.07
C VAL A 538 6.39 15.57 -1.92
N GLY A 539 5.93 14.62 -1.10
CA GLY A 539 6.57 13.31 -0.90
C GLY A 539 6.69 12.54 -2.22
N PHE A 540 5.64 12.54 -3.01
CA PHE A 540 5.63 11.86 -4.31
C PHE A 540 6.72 12.33 -5.29
N ASN A 541 7.13 13.60 -5.23
CA ASN A 541 8.29 14.07 -5.99
C ASN A 541 9.59 13.40 -5.52
N PHE A 542 9.77 13.22 -4.21
CA PHE A 542 10.90 12.46 -3.67
C PHE A 542 10.85 11.00 -4.07
N ASP A 543 9.66 10.38 -4.11
CA ASP A 543 9.51 8.98 -4.53
C ASP A 543 9.98 8.80 -5.98
N ASN A 544 9.60 9.70 -6.88
CA ASN A 544 10.09 9.70 -8.25
C ASN A 544 11.63 9.84 -8.31
N PHE A 545 12.19 10.77 -7.53
CA PHE A 545 13.63 10.96 -7.48
C PHE A 545 14.37 9.75 -6.93
N TYR A 546 13.91 9.18 -5.81
CA TYR A 546 14.55 8.00 -5.20
C TYR A 546 14.42 6.76 -6.09
N HIS A 547 13.27 6.55 -6.74
CA HIS A 547 13.14 5.46 -7.71
C HIS A 547 14.18 5.59 -8.83
N TYR A 548 14.32 6.77 -9.41
CA TYR A 548 15.35 7.04 -10.43
C TYR A 548 16.76 6.85 -9.88
N LEU A 549 17.02 7.35 -8.67
CA LEU A 549 18.34 7.24 -8.04
C LEU A 549 18.74 5.78 -7.78
N TYR A 550 17.81 4.94 -7.29
CA TYR A 550 18.05 3.53 -7.02
C TYR A 550 18.09 2.67 -8.30
N SER A 551 17.13 2.85 -9.19
CA SER A 551 16.97 2.01 -10.37
C SER A 551 17.82 2.45 -11.57
N GLY A 552 18.13 3.74 -11.69
CA GLY A 552 18.71 4.36 -12.88
C GLY A 552 17.74 4.49 -14.06
N ARG A 553 16.47 4.14 -13.89
CA ARG A 553 15.46 4.02 -14.94
C ARG A 553 14.63 5.31 -15.07
N LEU A 554 15.14 6.26 -15.85
CA LEU A 554 14.46 7.53 -16.07
C LEU A 554 13.11 7.36 -16.81
N ASP A 555 13.01 6.33 -17.65
CA ASP A 555 11.81 6.07 -18.46
C ASP A 555 10.59 5.73 -17.59
N ASP A 556 10.77 5.15 -16.41
CA ASP A 556 9.69 4.84 -15.48
C ASP A 556 8.98 6.12 -14.96
N LEU A 557 9.64 7.28 -15.06
CA LEU A 557 9.10 8.56 -14.64
C LEU A 557 8.35 9.31 -15.75
N ARG A 558 8.34 8.80 -16.99
CA ARG A 558 7.73 9.52 -18.13
C ARG A 558 6.27 9.86 -17.94
N GLU A 559 5.52 8.98 -17.30
CA GLU A 559 4.09 9.19 -17.05
C GLU A 559 3.84 10.20 -15.93
N SER A 560 4.64 10.19 -14.88
CA SER A 560 4.49 11.07 -13.71
C SER A 560 5.10 12.46 -13.95
N TYR A 561 6.21 12.57 -14.68
CA TYR A 561 6.99 13.81 -14.83
C TYR A 561 6.19 15.05 -15.26
N PRO A 562 5.32 15.01 -16.29
CA PRO A 562 4.50 16.16 -16.65
C PRO A 562 3.57 16.61 -15.51
N ARG A 563 3.08 15.62 -14.71
CA ARG A 563 2.22 15.87 -13.55
C ARG A 563 3.00 16.49 -12.38
N LEU A 564 4.26 16.08 -12.17
CA LEU A 564 5.15 16.72 -11.19
C LEU A 564 5.35 18.22 -11.51
N LEU A 565 5.55 18.57 -12.77
CA LEU A 565 5.67 19.97 -13.21
C LEU A 565 4.36 20.74 -13.01
N ARG A 566 3.22 20.11 -13.23
CA ARG A 566 1.92 20.74 -12.98
C ARG A 566 1.67 20.97 -11.49
N PHE A 567 2.02 20.02 -10.65
CA PHE A 567 1.97 20.17 -9.20
C PHE A 567 2.90 21.29 -8.71
N ALA A 568 4.09 21.40 -9.28
CA ALA A 568 5.02 22.50 -8.97
C ALA A 568 4.42 23.88 -9.27
N ARG A 569 3.74 24.05 -10.42
CA ARG A 569 3.01 25.29 -10.75
C ARG A 569 1.86 25.56 -9.77
N TYR A 570 1.14 24.53 -9.37
CA TYR A 570 0.09 24.66 -8.36
C TYR A 570 0.66 25.19 -7.04
N LEU A 571 1.76 24.60 -6.55
CA LEU A 571 2.42 25.08 -5.34
C LEU A 571 2.92 26.53 -5.49
N GLU A 572 3.52 26.87 -6.61
CA GLU A 572 3.95 28.25 -6.90
C GLU A 572 2.77 29.24 -6.81
N SER A 573 1.59 28.85 -7.31
CA SER A 573 0.39 29.69 -7.34
C SER A 573 -0.21 29.97 -5.95
N ILE A 574 0.08 29.12 -4.96
CA ILE A 574 -0.42 29.27 -3.58
C ILE A 574 0.61 29.83 -2.62
N VAL A 575 1.74 30.34 -3.09
CA VAL A 575 2.72 31.05 -2.27
C VAL A 575 2.13 32.39 -1.82
N ALA A 576 2.07 32.63 -0.52
CA ALA A 576 1.55 33.85 0.06
C ALA A 576 2.54 35.02 -0.03
N ALA A 577 2.10 36.23 0.29
CA ALA A 577 2.92 37.45 0.23
C ALA A 577 4.15 37.41 1.14
N ASP A 578 4.14 36.62 2.21
CA ASP A 578 5.28 36.40 3.12
C ASP A 578 6.30 35.39 2.57
N GLY A 579 6.01 34.80 1.42
CA GLY A 579 6.85 33.82 0.73
C GLY A 579 6.66 32.39 1.22
N LEU A 580 5.65 32.11 2.02
CA LEU A 580 5.34 30.77 2.54
C LEU A 580 4.15 30.14 1.81
N LEU A 581 4.13 28.81 1.76
CA LEU A 581 2.96 28.03 1.34
C LEU A 581 1.89 28.07 2.44
N LEU A 582 0.64 28.20 2.02
CA LEU A 582 -0.52 28.24 2.91
C LEU A 582 -0.84 26.86 3.51
N VAL A 583 -1.35 26.82 4.74
CA VAL A 583 -1.75 25.59 5.43
C VAL A 583 -3.16 25.63 6.03
N GLU A 584 -3.68 26.75 6.41
CA GLU A 584 -5.00 26.89 7.07
C GLU A 584 -6.08 27.51 6.17
N ASN A 585 -5.86 27.48 4.87
CA ASN A 585 -6.82 27.99 3.89
C ASN A 585 -7.80 26.88 3.50
N LEU A 586 -9.08 27.08 3.77
CA LEU A 586 -10.14 26.12 3.47
C LEU A 586 -10.34 25.90 1.96
N GLY A 587 -9.86 26.81 1.11
CA GLY A 587 -9.91 26.66 -0.36
C GLY A 587 -8.83 25.80 -0.97
N ILE A 588 -7.86 25.32 -0.17
CA ILE A 588 -6.76 24.43 -0.62
C ILE A 588 -6.78 23.09 0.12
N PRO A 589 -6.10 22.04 -0.42
CA PRO A 589 -5.91 20.77 0.28
C PRO A 589 -5.30 20.95 1.66
N ALA A 590 -5.56 20.02 2.57
CA ALA A 590 -4.95 19.97 3.89
C ALA A 590 -3.47 19.59 3.77
N VAL A 591 -2.76 19.72 4.87
CA VAL A 591 -1.39 19.23 5.06
C VAL A 591 -1.42 18.21 6.19
N TRP A 592 -0.88 17.03 5.93
CA TRP A 592 -0.82 15.94 6.92
C TRP A 592 0.40 16.05 7.84
N ILE A 593 1.56 15.94 7.30
CA ILE A 593 2.88 15.79 7.95
C ILE A 593 2.90 14.63 8.96
N ASP A 594 2.06 14.70 10.00
CA ASP A 594 1.86 13.68 11.01
C ASP A 594 0.61 13.98 11.85
N HIS A 595 -0.08 12.97 12.38
CA HIS A 595 -1.29 13.16 13.18
C HIS A 595 -1.04 13.16 14.70
N ILE A 596 0.10 12.67 15.16
CA ILE A 596 0.45 12.62 16.58
C ILE A 596 1.29 13.85 16.98
N ALA A 597 2.33 14.16 16.19
CA ALA A 597 3.29 15.20 16.50
C ALA A 597 2.73 16.64 16.40
N TYR A 598 1.72 16.85 15.57
CA TYR A 598 1.16 18.17 15.27
C TYR A 598 -0.28 18.29 15.70
N GLN A 599 -0.54 19.14 16.70
CA GLN A 599 -1.88 19.29 17.28
C GLN A 599 -2.84 20.15 16.45
N ARG A 600 -2.29 21.10 15.66
CA ARG A 600 -3.05 22.04 14.84
C ARG A 600 -2.47 22.11 13.44
N GLN A 601 -3.31 22.40 12.45
CA GLN A 601 -2.86 22.60 11.07
C GLN A 601 -1.76 23.65 10.98
N ARG A 602 -1.90 24.76 11.72
CA ARG A 602 -0.91 25.85 11.77
C ARG A 602 0.49 25.41 12.20
N HIS A 603 0.61 24.43 13.09
CA HIS A 603 1.90 23.90 13.52
C HIS A 603 2.65 23.17 12.40
N LYS A 604 1.94 22.69 11.37
CA LYS A 604 2.49 21.95 10.25
C LYS A 604 3.17 22.85 9.21
N GLN A 605 2.93 24.17 9.25
CA GLN A 605 3.44 25.12 8.23
C GLN A 605 4.96 25.14 8.17
N CYS A 606 5.65 25.08 9.31
CA CYS A 606 7.11 25.01 9.35
C CYS A 606 7.62 23.76 8.61
N ALA A 607 7.15 22.58 9.01
CA ALA A 607 7.55 21.31 8.40
C ALA A 607 7.21 21.26 6.92
N PHE A 608 6.02 21.70 6.55
CA PHE A 608 5.57 21.70 5.16
C PHE A 608 6.44 22.59 4.25
N ASN A 609 6.75 23.81 4.68
CA ASN A 609 7.58 24.72 3.88
C ASN A 609 9.03 24.26 3.78
N LEU A 610 9.63 23.72 4.85
CA LEU A 610 10.96 23.10 4.80
C LEU A 610 10.98 21.90 3.86
N TYR A 611 9.95 21.06 3.91
CA TYR A 611 9.83 19.87 3.06
C TYR A 611 9.61 20.21 1.59
N ALA A 612 8.73 21.16 1.29
CA ALA A 612 8.52 21.65 -0.07
C ALA A 612 9.78 22.32 -0.65
N ALA A 613 10.47 23.15 0.14
CA ALA A 613 11.74 23.74 -0.28
C ALA A 613 12.78 22.66 -0.63
N ALA A 614 12.91 21.63 0.21
CA ALA A 614 13.79 20.50 -0.05
C ALA A 614 13.37 19.72 -1.31
N MET A 615 12.07 19.50 -1.51
CA MET A 615 11.55 18.82 -2.71
C MET A 615 11.95 19.54 -3.99
N PHE A 616 11.77 20.84 -4.04
CA PHE A 616 12.14 21.63 -5.21
C PHE A 616 13.62 21.52 -5.54
N GLN A 617 14.50 21.63 -4.52
CA GLN A 617 15.95 21.64 -4.69
C GLN A 617 16.53 20.24 -4.92
N HIS A 618 16.08 19.24 -4.16
CA HIS A 618 16.73 17.93 -4.06
C HIS A 618 15.99 16.79 -4.75
N ALA A 619 14.76 17.02 -5.22
CA ALA A 619 14.00 16.03 -5.99
C ALA A 619 13.65 16.54 -7.39
N LEU A 620 12.84 17.61 -7.50
CA LEU A 620 12.32 18.06 -8.78
C LEU A 620 13.41 18.65 -9.68
N ALA A 621 14.31 19.50 -9.17
CA ALA A 621 15.38 20.07 -9.98
C ALA A 621 16.31 18.98 -10.55
N PRO A 622 16.78 17.96 -9.80
CA PRO A 622 17.50 16.83 -10.37
C PRO A 622 16.71 16.05 -11.44
N ILE A 623 15.42 15.80 -11.23
CA ILE A 623 14.56 15.13 -12.22
C ILE A 623 14.48 15.97 -13.51
N CYS A 624 14.25 17.27 -13.38
CA CYS A 624 14.23 18.17 -14.54
C CYS A 624 15.54 18.12 -15.32
N ARG A 625 16.69 18.15 -14.63
CA ARG A 625 18.02 18.00 -15.29
C ARG A 625 18.15 16.68 -16.03
N ALA A 626 17.69 15.57 -15.41
CA ALA A 626 17.73 14.25 -16.03
C ALA A 626 16.90 14.18 -17.32
N PHE A 627 15.76 14.89 -17.39
CA PHE A 627 14.95 15.04 -18.60
C PHE A 627 15.44 16.14 -19.56
N GLY A 628 16.58 16.77 -19.29
CA GLY A 628 17.12 17.86 -20.12
C GLY A 628 16.38 19.20 -19.98
N ASN A 629 15.45 19.32 -19.06
CA ASN A 629 14.66 20.53 -18.82
C ASN A 629 15.41 21.49 -17.88
N GLN A 630 16.38 22.25 -18.45
CA GLN A 630 17.20 23.17 -17.66
C GLN A 630 16.41 24.35 -17.11
N ALA A 631 15.41 24.85 -17.84
CA ALA A 631 14.54 25.93 -17.37
C ALA A 631 13.70 25.50 -16.17
N GLY A 632 13.10 24.29 -16.22
CA GLY A 632 12.37 23.71 -15.10
C GLY A 632 13.29 23.47 -13.88
N ALA A 633 14.52 23.01 -14.09
CA ALA A 633 15.49 22.82 -13.01
C ALA A 633 15.85 24.14 -12.32
N ALA A 634 16.09 25.21 -13.10
CA ALA A 634 16.39 26.54 -12.56
C ALA A 634 15.19 27.12 -11.80
N ALA A 635 13.98 27.01 -12.35
CA ALA A 635 12.75 27.46 -11.68
C ALA A 635 12.52 26.71 -10.34
N ALA A 636 12.68 25.38 -10.32
CA ALA A 636 12.58 24.58 -9.11
C ALA A 636 13.63 25.01 -8.06
N THR A 637 14.89 25.13 -8.43
CA THR A 637 15.94 25.59 -7.51
C THR A 637 15.61 26.96 -6.91
N ASN A 638 15.25 27.95 -7.76
CA ASN A 638 14.93 29.31 -7.31
C ASN A 638 13.72 29.35 -6.35
N LEU A 639 12.63 28.60 -6.66
CA LEU A 639 11.46 28.56 -5.78
C LEU A 639 11.81 27.87 -4.45
N GLY A 640 12.57 26.78 -4.50
CA GLY A 640 13.03 26.08 -3.30
C GLY A 640 13.87 26.98 -2.38
N GLU A 641 14.81 27.75 -2.94
CA GLU A 641 15.62 28.72 -2.18
C GLU A 641 14.77 29.84 -1.55
N LYS A 642 13.78 30.36 -2.26
CA LYS A 642 12.85 31.38 -1.75
C LYS A 642 12.00 30.84 -0.60
N LEU A 643 11.43 29.64 -0.73
CA LEU A 643 10.65 28.99 0.32
C LEU A 643 11.52 28.71 1.56
N GLN A 644 12.72 28.17 1.36
CA GLN A 644 13.66 27.94 2.47
C GLN A 644 14.02 29.23 3.20
N ALA A 645 14.34 30.30 2.47
CA ALA A 645 14.67 31.59 3.06
C ALA A 645 13.47 32.18 3.83
N ALA A 646 12.24 32.03 3.34
CA ALA A 646 11.03 32.46 4.02
C ALA A 646 10.78 31.63 5.28
N ALA A 647 10.92 30.30 5.20
CA ALA A 647 10.77 29.40 6.36
C ALA A 647 11.81 29.69 7.45
N VAL A 648 13.08 29.92 7.07
CA VAL A 648 14.13 30.31 8.02
C VAL A 648 13.79 31.64 8.68
N ARG A 649 13.42 32.68 7.92
CA ARG A 649 13.04 33.99 8.51
C ARG A 649 11.89 33.88 9.51
N ARG A 650 10.92 32.98 9.25
CA ARG A 650 9.71 32.84 10.07
C ARG A 650 9.94 31.97 11.30
N PHE A 651 10.59 30.81 11.14
CA PHE A 651 10.55 29.73 12.10
C PHE A 651 11.88 29.47 12.82
N TRP A 652 13.01 29.98 12.32
CA TRP A 652 14.30 29.81 12.98
C TRP A 652 14.46 30.78 14.18
N SER A 653 14.79 30.24 15.33
CA SER A 653 15.16 31.00 16.54
C SER A 653 16.68 31.07 16.65
N PRO A 654 17.30 32.26 16.41
CA PRO A 654 18.74 32.41 16.58
C PRO A 654 19.21 32.20 18.03
N ALA A 655 18.34 32.50 19.01
CA ALA A 655 18.66 32.37 20.44
C ALA A 655 18.68 30.90 20.90
N GLN A 656 17.84 30.06 20.28
CA GLN A 656 17.75 28.63 20.60
C GLN A 656 18.44 27.73 19.55
N GLU A 657 18.93 28.34 18.46
CA GLU A 657 19.52 27.59 17.32
C GLU A 657 18.69 26.41 16.87
N THR A 658 17.38 26.62 16.68
CA THR A 658 16.42 25.60 16.29
C THR A 658 15.21 26.20 15.59
N PHE A 659 14.40 25.34 14.94
CA PHE A 659 13.10 25.73 14.36
C PHE A 659 11.99 25.62 15.41
N ILE A 660 11.11 26.63 15.44
CA ILE A 660 9.93 26.70 16.30
C ILE A 660 8.69 26.72 15.43
N ASN A 661 7.83 25.71 15.57
CA ASN A 661 6.72 25.46 14.65
C ASN A 661 5.54 26.43 14.81
N ASN A 662 5.34 27.01 16.01
CA ASN A 662 4.22 27.89 16.32
C ASN A 662 4.57 29.40 16.29
N LEU A 663 5.49 29.78 15.42
CA LEU A 663 5.76 31.21 15.19
C LEU A 663 4.99 31.74 13.95
N PRO A 664 4.49 32.99 13.99
CA PRO A 664 4.37 33.83 15.19
C PRO A 664 3.47 33.15 16.22
N TRP A 665 3.65 33.54 17.48
CA TRP A 665 2.89 32.95 18.57
C TRP A 665 1.38 32.96 18.28
N LEU A 666 0.73 31.82 18.49
CA LEU A 666 -0.72 31.75 18.53
C LEU A 666 -1.23 32.39 19.82
N GLU A 667 -2.43 32.97 19.81
CA GLU A 667 -2.99 33.76 20.92
C GLU A 667 -2.99 33.00 22.25
N ASP A 668 -3.26 31.70 22.21
CA ASP A 668 -3.36 30.81 23.37
C ASP A 668 -2.08 29.97 23.62
N GLU A 669 -1.01 30.19 22.86
CA GLU A 669 0.16 29.34 22.89
C GLU A 669 1.48 30.14 22.83
N LYS A 670 2.02 30.47 23.99
CA LYS A 670 3.23 31.27 24.12
C LYS A 670 4.51 30.45 24.40
N LYS A 671 4.42 29.12 24.48
CA LYS A 671 5.56 28.23 24.65
C LYS A 671 6.06 27.72 23.31
N PRO A 672 7.37 27.62 23.05
CA PRO A 672 7.92 27.06 21.84
C PRO A 672 7.44 25.63 21.64
N ARG A 673 6.96 25.33 20.41
CA ARG A 673 6.71 23.97 19.94
C ARG A 673 7.72 23.58 18.89
N GLN A 674 8.28 22.42 19.08
CA GLN A 674 9.16 21.76 18.14
C GLN A 674 8.55 20.43 17.72
N CYS A 675 8.91 19.93 16.55
CA CYS A 675 8.48 18.63 16.08
C CYS A 675 9.63 17.95 15.33
N ASP A 676 9.73 16.65 15.52
CA ASP A 676 10.82 15.84 14.96
C ASP A 676 10.90 15.94 13.44
N ARG A 677 9.78 15.99 12.73
CA ARG A 677 9.76 16.07 11.26
C ARG A 677 10.35 17.39 10.71
N SER A 678 10.05 18.53 11.34
CA SER A 678 10.65 19.82 10.95
C SER A 678 12.17 19.79 11.14
N LEU A 679 12.60 19.30 12.29
CA LEU A 679 14.01 19.23 12.65
C LEU A 679 14.77 18.22 11.79
N ALA A 680 14.17 17.05 11.53
CA ALA A 680 14.74 16.02 10.66
C ALA A 680 14.91 16.52 9.23
N THR A 681 13.90 17.17 8.66
CA THR A 681 13.97 17.75 7.32
C THR A 681 15.10 18.77 7.24
N ALA A 682 15.22 19.67 8.23
CA ALA A 682 16.27 20.67 8.25
C ALA A 682 17.68 20.06 8.28
N ILE A 683 17.89 18.96 9.01
CA ILE A 683 19.17 18.23 9.02
C ILE A 683 19.41 17.50 7.68
N LEU A 684 18.41 16.79 7.19
CA LEU A 684 18.57 15.96 5.97
C LEU A 684 18.92 16.79 4.73
N PHE A 685 18.41 18.01 4.65
CA PHE A 685 18.57 18.89 3.48
C PHE A 685 19.37 20.16 3.76
N ASP A 686 20.19 20.15 4.83
CA ASP A 686 21.15 21.23 5.19
C ASP A 686 20.50 22.63 5.27
N GLN A 687 19.28 22.71 5.82
CA GLN A 687 18.48 23.94 5.89
C GLN A 687 18.76 24.78 7.16
N CYS A 688 19.61 24.32 8.07
CA CYS A 688 19.98 25.07 9.26
C CYS A 688 20.90 26.24 8.91
N PRO A 689 20.58 27.50 9.30
CA PRO A 689 21.39 28.67 8.94
C PRO A 689 22.84 28.56 9.44
N GLY A 690 23.80 28.82 8.53
CA GLY A 690 25.23 28.77 8.83
C GLY A 690 25.73 27.40 9.31
N GLY A 691 25.03 26.32 9.01
CA GLY A 691 25.40 24.95 9.41
C GLY A 691 25.20 24.68 10.90
N ARG A 692 24.45 25.51 11.62
CA ARG A 692 24.21 25.40 13.07
C ARG A 692 23.24 24.27 13.38
N THR A 693 23.72 23.03 13.37
CA THR A 693 22.93 21.81 13.53
C THR A 693 22.98 21.21 14.94
N GLY A 694 23.93 21.66 15.78
CA GLY A 694 24.21 21.00 17.07
C GLY A 694 23.02 20.89 18.00
N ASN A 695 22.27 21.99 18.20
CA ASN A 695 21.08 21.96 19.04
C ASN A 695 19.93 21.16 18.41
N VAL A 696 19.75 21.26 17.10
CA VAL A 696 18.73 20.50 16.38
C VAL A 696 18.97 18.98 16.50
N ILE A 697 20.21 18.55 16.30
CA ILE A 697 20.61 17.12 16.46
C ILE A 697 20.41 16.67 17.90
N ARG A 698 20.82 17.51 18.89
CA ARG A 698 20.63 17.19 20.30
C ARG A 698 19.15 17.01 20.65
N THR A 699 18.29 17.94 20.24
CA THR A 699 16.84 17.86 20.46
C THR A 699 16.22 16.60 19.84
N LEU A 700 16.61 16.27 18.59
CA LEU A 700 16.16 15.02 17.94
C LEU A 700 16.62 13.77 18.70
N ALA A 701 17.82 13.80 19.30
CA ALA A 701 18.35 12.67 20.05
C ALA A 701 17.68 12.50 21.43
N GLU A 702 17.45 13.60 22.12
CA GLU A 702 16.90 13.61 23.49
C GLU A 702 15.38 13.41 23.52
N CYS A 703 14.66 13.80 22.47
CA CYS A 703 13.18 13.77 22.39
C CYS A 703 12.53 14.37 23.64
N PRO A 704 12.74 15.67 23.95
CA PRO A 704 12.18 16.26 25.13
C PRO A 704 10.63 16.23 25.08
N PRO A 705 9.93 16.17 26.24
CA PRO A 705 8.48 16.01 26.31
C PRO A 705 7.67 17.07 25.54
N GLU A 706 8.22 18.26 25.36
CA GLU A 706 7.64 19.38 24.61
C GLU A 706 7.80 19.27 23.12
N MET A 707 8.65 18.35 22.63
CA MET A 707 8.79 18.06 21.21
C MET A 707 7.68 17.11 20.75
N GLY A 708 6.94 17.47 19.70
CA GLY A 708 6.05 16.55 19.03
C GLY A 708 6.86 15.41 18.39
N PHE A 709 6.45 14.18 18.65
CA PHE A 709 7.10 12.97 18.17
C PHE A 709 6.18 12.21 17.21
N SER A 710 6.66 11.96 16.02
CA SER A 710 5.91 11.30 14.95
C SER A 710 5.57 9.85 15.30
N TYR A 711 4.45 9.36 14.76
CA TYR A 711 4.09 7.95 14.85
C TYR A 711 5.06 7.08 14.01
N PRO A 712 5.07 5.74 14.16
CA PRO A 712 6.09 4.88 13.54
C PRO A 712 6.32 5.11 12.04
N ALA A 713 5.26 5.32 11.24
CA ALA A 713 5.40 5.53 9.80
C ALA A 713 6.33 6.71 9.46
N ASN A 714 6.24 7.82 10.21
CA ASN A 714 7.06 9.01 9.98
C ASN A 714 8.35 9.08 10.81
N ALA A 715 8.48 8.25 11.86
CA ALA A 715 9.66 8.26 12.73
C ALA A 715 10.96 7.90 12.00
N GLY A 716 10.87 7.25 10.84
CA GLY A 716 12.02 6.95 9.98
C GLY A 716 12.83 8.18 9.57
N TRP A 717 12.19 9.33 9.36
CA TRP A 717 12.85 10.60 9.05
C TRP A 717 13.80 11.05 10.16
N ARG A 718 13.38 10.92 11.41
CA ARG A 718 14.20 11.24 12.56
C ARG A 718 15.42 10.32 12.65
N LEU A 719 15.24 9.02 12.45
CA LEU A 719 16.32 8.05 12.48
C LEU A 719 17.37 8.33 11.40
N TRP A 720 16.91 8.65 10.20
CA TRP A 720 17.77 9.03 9.09
C TRP A 720 18.55 10.32 9.37
N ALA A 721 17.88 11.35 9.89
CA ALA A 721 18.52 12.62 10.28
C ALA A 721 19.57 12.44 11.39
N LEU A 722 19.28 11.63 12.42
CA LEU A 722 20.22 11.29 13.48
C LEU A 722 21.47 10.60 12.93
N ALA A 723 21.31 9.63 12.03
CA ALA A 723 22.45 8.95 11.40
C ALA A 723 23.28 9.91 10.54
N LYS A 724 22.64 10.82 9.75
CA LYS A 724 23.35 11.89 9.04
C LYS A 724 24.14 12.79 9.99
N GLY A 725 23.55 13.12 11.14
CA GLY A 725 24.15 13.92 12.21
C GLY A 725 25.19 13.18 13.08
N GLY A 726 25.53 11.93 12.73
CA GLY A 726 26.54 11.14 13.44
C GLY A 726 26.04 10.48 14.74
N ARG A 727 24.72 10.39 14.95
CA ARG A 727 24.08 9.81 16.15
C ARG A 727 23.45 8.45 15.86
N ALA A 728 24.17 7.56 15.15
CA ALA A 728 23.76 6.18 14.94
C ALA A 728 23.60 5.38 16.24
N ASP A 729 24.27 5.80 17.32
CA ASP A 729 24.08 5.28 18.68
C ASP A 729 22.60 5.38 19.12
N VAL A 730 21.98 6.53 18.86
CA VAL A 730 20.56 6.76 19.17
C VAL A 730 19.65 5.95 18.25
N VAL A 731 20.01 5.78 16.98
CA VAL A 731 19.25 4.94 16.04
C VAL A 731 19.19 3.50 16.52
N VAL A 732 20.33 2.90 16.90
CA VAL A 732 20.39 1.53 17.42
C VAL A 732 19.64 1.41 18.75
N LYS A 733 19.76 2.41 19.61
CA LYS A 733 18.99 2.48 20.88
C LYS A 733 17.50 2.49 20.61
N ASP A 734 17.00 3.32 19.67
CA ASP A 734 15.59 3.36 19.30
C ASP A 734 15.11 2.03 18.73
N PHE A 735 15.91 1.35 17.90
CA PHE A 735 15.57 0.02 17.39
C PHE A 735 15.37 -0.98 18.54
N ARG A 736 16.23 -0.96 19.57
CA ARG A 736 16.12 -1.86 20.73
C ARG A 736 14.95 -1.53 21.65
N GLU A 737 14.79 -0.23 21.99
CA GLU A 737 13.93 0.21 23.09
C GLU A 737 12.51 0.58 22.62
N ARG A 738 12.34 0.99 21.36
CA ARG A 738 11.04 1.45 20.83
C ARG A 738 10.47 0.50 19.79
N TRP A 739 11.28 0.13 18.78
CA TRP A 739 10.79 -0.65 17.64
C TRP A 739 10.69 -2.14 17.93
N ALA A 740 11.74 -2.76 18.46
CA ALA A 740 11.74 -4.19 18.77
C ALA A 740 10.78 -4.56 19.91
N THR A 741 10.33 -3.58 20.68
CA THR A 741 9.39 -3.76 21.80
C THR A 741 7.92 -3.57 21.42
N LEU A 742 7.62 -3.19 20.18
CA LEU A 742 6.25 -3.08 19.68
C LEU A 742 5.48 -4.39 19.88
N GLU A 743 4.24 -4.30 20.32
CA GLU A 743 3.41 -5.49 20.54
C GLU A 743 3.21 -6.31 19.27
N SER A 744 3.07 -5.64 18.11
CA SER A 744 2.93 -6.30 16.81
C SER A 744 4.18 -7.07 16.41
N VAL A 745 5.38 -6.59 16.72
CA VAL A 745 6.65 -7.30 16.51
C VAL A 745 6.69 -8.57 17.35
N ARG A 746 6.25 -8.49 18.61
CA ARG A 746 6.28 -9.60 19.56
C ARG A 746 5.23 -10.65 19.26
N LEU A 747 4.02 -10.23 18.90
CA LEU A 747 2.87 -11.12 18.77
C LEU A 747 2.58 -11.49 17.31
N ASN A 748 2.58 -10.53 16.40
CA ASN A 748 2.08 -10.70 15.04
C ASN A 748 3.16 -10.85 13.97
N ASN A 749 4.43 -10.64 14.32
CA ASN A 749 5.54 -10.55 13.37
C ASN A 749 5.30 -9.44 12.30
N THR A 750 4.81 -8.27 12.74
CA THR A 750 4.51 -7.10 11.90
C THR A 750 4.88 -5.81 12.61
N LEU A 751 4.76 -4.67 11.92
CA LEU A 751 4.91 -3.33 12.47
C LEU A 751 3.56 -2.63 12.55
N GLN A 752 3.26 -2.05 13.70
CA GLN A 752 1.98 -1.37 13.98
C GLN A 752 2.00 0.11 13.60
N GLU A 753 0.81 0.71 13.43
CA GLU A 753 0.64 2.12 13.07
C GLU A 753 1.08 3.05 14.20
N ASP A 754 0.61 2.83 15.42
CA ASP A 754 0.86 3.66 16.58
C ASP A 754 1.95 3.07 17.48
N TRP A 755 2.63 3.91 18.31
CA TRP A 755 3.61 3.42 19.28
C TRP A 755 3.01 2.47 20.32
N VAL A 756 1.71 2.57 20.58
CA VAL A 756 0.99 1.73 21.53
C VAL A 756 -0.20 1.09 20.83
N ALA A 757 -0.22 -0.23 20.76
CA ALA A 757 -1.34 -1.01 20.27
C ALA A 757 -1.77 -2.02 21.35
N HIS A 758 -3.06 -2.26 21.46
CA HIS A 758 -3.60 -3.23 22.39
C HIS A 758 -4.39 -4.29 21.63
N PRO A 759 -4.25 -5.58 21.99
CA PRO A 759 -5.16 -6.61 21.51
C PRO A 759 -6.62 -6.21 21.77
N ASP A 760 -7.53 -6.69 20.94
CA ASP A 760 -8.96 -6.42 21.06
C ASP A 760 -9.34 -4.93 20.97
N SER A 761 -8.50 -4.13 20.32
CA SER A 761 -8.74 -2.72 20.05
C SER A 761 -8.81 -2.46 18.53
N ASN A 762 -9.09 -1.22 18.16
CA ASN A 762 -9.08 -0.77 16.76
C ASN A 762 -7.66 -0.38 16.27
N SER A 763 -6.61 -0.80 16.96
CA SER A 763 -5.24 -0.57 16.51
C SER A 763 -4.94 -1.36 15.26
N GLU A 764 -4.22 -0.76 14.31
CA GLU A 764 -3.71 -1.45 13.13
C GLU A 764 -2.34 -2.06 13.43
N TRP A 765 -2.22 -3.38 13.21
CA TRP A 765 -1.07 -4.17 13.61
C TRP A 765 -0.14 -4.52 12.45
N SER A 766 -0.52 -4.22 11.21
CA SER A 766 0.32 -4.36 10.02
C SER A 766 0.20 -3.10 9.17
N HIS A 767 1.02 -2.11 9.50
CA HIS A 767 1.07 -0.83 8.82
C HIS A 767 2.48 -0.58 8.26
N CYS A 768 2.63 0.20 7.23
CA CYS A 768 3.84 0.37 6.42
C CYS A 768 5.10 0.97 7.09
N PRO A 769 5.27 1.14 8.40
CA PRO A 769 6.44 1.80 8.99
C PRO A 769 7.72 0.95 8.87
N VAL A 770 8.13 0.61 7.66
CA VAL A 770 9.27 -0.27 7.36
C VAL A 770 10.64 0.45 7.46
N ALA A 771 10.69 1.52 8.24
CA ALA A 771 11.92 2.26 8.51
C ALA A 771 13.10 1.38 8.97
N PRO A 772 12.94 0.34 9.80
CA PRO A 772 14.05 -0.51 10.18
C PRO A 772 14.81 -1.13 9.00
N LEU A 773 14.13 -1.39 7.86
CA LEU A 773 14.77 -1.93 6.66
C LEU A 773 15.65 -0.87 6.00
N TYR A 774 15.07 0.20 5.46
CA TYR A 774 15.85 1.16 4.67
C TYR A 774 16.83 1.98 5.52
N VAL A 775 16.54 2.25 6.80
CA VAL A 775 17.47 2.89 7.71
C VAL A 775 18.69 1.98 7.99
N THR A 776 18.52 0.66 8.07
CA THR A 776 19.62 -0.27 8.19
C THR A 776 20.54 -0.18 6.98
N HIS A 777 20.01 -0.16 5.75
CA HIS A 777 20.80 -0.02 4.53
C HIS A 777 21.48 1.35 4.44
N MET A 778 20.70 2.42 4.52
CA MET A 778 21.15 3.77 4.19
C MET A 778 21.91 4.47 5.33
N SER A 779 21.70 4.03 6.58
CA SER A 779 22.23 4.70 7.77
C SER A 779 23.21 3.84 8.56
N LEU A 780 22.83 2.63 8.97
CA LEU A 780 23.73 1.78 9.76
C LEU A 780 24.83 1.14 8.90
N ALA A 781 24.47 0.57 7.74
CA ALA A 781 25.42 0.14 6.72
C ALA A 781 25.96 1.35 5.94
N GLY A 782 25.20 2.43 5.87
CA GLY A 782 25.57 3.70 5.25
C GLY A 782 25.71 3.64 3.74
N ILE A 783 25.02 2.70 3.08
CA ILE A 783 25.11 2.47 1.63
C ILE A 783 24.12 3.37 0.93
N ARG A 784 24.60 4.37 0.18
CA ARG A 784 23.76 5.35 -0.53
C ARG A 784 24.27 5.58 -1.95
N PRO A 785 23.38 5.56 -2.98
CA PRO A 785 23.81 5.94 -4.31
C PRO A 785 24.11 7.43 -4.39
N LEU A 786 25.20 7.78 -5.05
CA LEU A 786 25.56 9.15 -5.43
C LEU A 786 25.19 9.47 -6.88
N GLU A 787 25.02 8.42 -7.70
CA GLU A 787 24.59 8.52 -9.09
C GLU A 787 23.49 7.48 -9.36
N PRO A 788 22.56 7.78 -10.29
CA PRO A 788 21.46 6.88 -10.61
C PRO A 788 21.93 5.47 -10.98
N GLY A 789 21.25 4.45 -10.45
CA GLY A 789 21.57 3.03 -10.69
C GLY A 789 22.82 2.55 -9.99
N PHE A 790 23.24 3.21 -8.90
CA PHE A 790 24.43 2.82 -8.11
C PHE A 790 25.74 2.79 -8.91
N ARG A 791 25.86 3.56 -10.02
CA ARG A 791 27.14 3.67 -10.74
C ARG A 791 28.24 4.22 -9.86
N ARG A 792 27.89 5.09 -8.91
CA ARG A 792 28.75 5.54 -7.83
C ARG A 792 27.95 5.52 -6.53
N CYS A 793 28.54 5.02 -5.44
CA CYS A 793 27.90 4.97 -4.14
C CYS A 793 28.84 5.40 -3.00
N GLU A 794 28.26 6.00 -1.98
CA GLU A 794 28.89 6.22 -0.68
C GLU A 794 28.63 5.03 0.23
N ILE A 795 29.62 4.61 0.97
CA ILE A 795 29.55 3.59 2.01
C ILE A 795 30.11 4.20 3.28
N ARG A 796 29.22 4.50 4.24
CA ARG A 796 29.57 5.12 5.52
C ARG A 796 29.07 4.27 6.67
N PRO A 797 29.76 3.19 7.04
CA PRO A 797 29.31 2.29 8.10
C PRO A 797 29.22 3.00 9.44
N GLN A 798 28.08 2.89 10.11
CA GLN A 798 27.80 3.48 11.41
C GLN A 798 27.12 2.46 12.34
N PRO A 799 27.75 1.30 12.61
CA PRO A 799 27.12 0.22 13.37
C PRO A 799 27.01 0.49 14.88
N ALA A 800 27.41 1.65 15.37
CA ALA A 800 27.41 2.02 16.80
C ALA A 800 28.06 0.94 17.68
N ASP A 801 27.35 0.36 18.65
CA ASP A 801 27.80 -0.71 19.52
C ASP A 801 27.44 -2.13 19.06
N LEU A 802 26.80 -2.26 17.89
CA LEU A 802 26.47 -3.57 17.31
C LEU A 802 27.74 -4.39 17.09
N LYS A 803 27.75 -5.65 17.53
CA LYS A 803 28.88 -6.55 17.35
C LYS A 803 28.91 -7.22 15.97
N LEU A 804 27.74 -7.35 15.37
CA LEU A 804 27.56 -7.91 14.04
C LEU A 804 26.50 -7.10 13.29
N LEU A 805 26.84 -6.70 12.07
CA LEU A 805 25.89 -6.21 11.08
C LEU A 805 26.31 -6.78 9.72
N GLU A 806 25.45 -7.59 9.12
CA GLU A 806 25.59 -8.08 7.75
C GLU A 806 24.40 -7.56 6.93
N VAL A 807 24.68 -6.92 5.80
CA VAL A 807 23.67 -6.33 4.93
C VAL A 807 24.02 -6.61 3.48
N THR A 808 23.06 -7.15 2.73
CA THR A 808 23.12 -7.18 1.27
C THR A 808 22.14 -6.14 0.73
N THR A 809 22.67 -5.10 0.11
CA THR A 809 21.87 -4.09 -0.61
C THR A 809 21.80 -4.50 -2.07
N TYR A 810 20.59 -4.71 -2.56
CA TYR A 810 20.39 -5.05 -3.96
C TYR A 810 20.42 -3.79 -4.82
N THR A 811 21.18 -3.85 -5.91
CA THR A 811 21.31 -2.75 -6.87
C THR A 811 21.09 -3.27 -8.29
N PRO A 812 20.81 -2.41 -9.28
CA PRO A 812 20.72 -2.82 -10.68
C PRO A 812 22.00 -3.47 -11.23
N LEU A 813 23.15 -3.19 -10.61
CA LEU A 813 24.44 -3.75 -10.99
C LEU A 813 24.75 -5.11 -10.32
N GLY A 814 23.92 -5.50 -9.35
CA GLY A 814 24.08 -6.69 -8.53
C GLY A 814 24.13 -6.38 -7.03
N PRO A 815 24.34 -7.41 -6.19
CA PRO A 815 24.38 -7.24 -4.74
C PRO A 815 25.63 -6.48 -4.29
N LEU A 816 25.45 -5.50 -3.39
CA LEU A 816 26.49 -4.85 -2.62
C LEU A 816 26.42 -5.40 -1.19
N ILE A 817 27.50 -6.02 -0.73
CA ILE A 817 27.54 -6.69 0.57
C ILE A 817 28.45 -5.92 1.53
N LEU A 818 27.90 -5.64 2.72
CA LEU A 818 28.66 -5.09 3.84
C LEU A 818 28.54 -6.04 5.03
N GLN A 819 29.68 -6.35 5.64
CA GLN A 819 29.73 -7.11 6.88
C GLN A 819 30.67 -6.40 7.85
N THR A 820 30.17 -6.14 9.07
CA THR A 820 31.03 -5.65 10.18
C THR A 820 30.98 -6.64 11.34
N ARG A 821 32.14 -6.94 11.93
CA ARG A 821 32.27 -7.80 13.10
C ARG A 821 33.22 -7.18 14.11
N GLY A 822 32.92 -7.31 15.39
CA GLY A 822 33.77 -6.85 16.47
C GLY A 822 33.19 -5.72 17.29
N LYS A 823 33.99 -5.07 18.11
CA LYS A 823 33.58 -3.98 19.01
C LYS A 823 33.93 -2.63 18.41
N ALA A 824 33.27 -1.58 18.86
CA ALA A 824 33.67 -0.20 18.57
C ALA A 824 35.17 0.00 18.88
N GLY A 825 35.91 0.60 17.95
CA GLY A 825 37.38 0.78 18.06
C GLY A 825 38.23 -0.40 17.60
N ALA A 826 37.62 -1.59 17.31
CA ALA A 826 38.32 -2.74 16.73
C ALA A 826 37.33 -3.60 15.94
N ARG A 827 37.13 -3.27 14.67
CA ARG A 827 36.10 -3.89 13.80
C ARG A 827 36.68 -4.40 12.50
N ASP A 828 36.37 -5.64 12.18
CA ASP A 828 36.55 -6.15 10.82
C ASP A 828 35.42 -5.62 9.94
N LEU A 829 35.76 -5.09 8.78
CA LEU A 829 34.87 -4.63 7.74
C LEU A 829 35.17 -5.38 6.46
N THR A 830 34.15 -6.06 5.90
CA THR A 830 34.22 -6.67 4.58
C THR A 830 33.22 -5.96 3.68
N LEU A 831 33.68 -5.51 2.52
CA LEU A 831 32.88 -4.87 1.49
C LEU A 831 33.03 -5.64 0.18
N ILE A 832 31.92 -5.95 -0.48
CA ILE A 832 31.89 -6.54 -1.82
C ILE A 832 31.02 -5.66 -2.71
N LEU A 833 31.64 -5.09 -3.74
CA LEU A 833 30.97 -4.21 -4.69
C LEU A 833 30.57 -4.98 -5.95
N PRO A 834 29.40 -4.73 -6.53
CA PRO A 834 29.05 -5.25 -7.84
C PRO A 834 29.94 -4.63 -8.94
N ALA A 835 30.12 -5.35 -10.03
CA ALA A 835 30.87 -4.85 -11.18
C ALA A 835 30.21 -3.58 -11.74
N GLY A 836 31.02 -2.56 -12.03
CA GLY A 836 30.53 -1.29 -12.55
C GLY A 836 30.07 -0.27 -11.48
N CYS A 837 30.12 -0.64 -10.19
CA CYS A 837 29.90 0.30 -9.09
C CYS A 837 31.22 0.90 -8.60
N ALA A 838 31.33 2.22 -8.59
CA ALA A 838 32.43 2.94 -7.96
C ALA A 838 32.10 3.25 -6.50
N GLY A 839 32.76 2.53 -5.57
CA GLY A 839 32.54 2.69 -4.13
C GLY A 839 33.42 3.79 -3.52
N GLU A 840 32.84 4.58 -2.64
CA GLU A 840 33.55 5.57 -1.80
C GLU A 840 33.31 5.24 -0.34
N LEU A 841 34.35 4.80 0.36
CA LEU A 841 34.27 4.54 1.81
C LEU A 841 34.52 5.83 2.58
N VAL A 842 33.61 6.14 3.50
CA VAL A 842 33.71 7.32 4.39
C VAL A 842 33.81 6.84 5.83
N VAL A 843 34.92 7.20 6.51
CA VAL A 843 35.13 6.90 7.91
C VAL A 843 35.39 8.17 8.70
N ARG A 844 35.22 8.15 10.00
CA ARG A 844 35.55 9.27 10.86
C ARG A 844 37.05 9.55 10.85
N ALA A 845 37.45 10.79 10.98
CA ALA A 845 38.87 11.18 10.99
C ALA A 845 39.68 10.56 12.16
N GLU A 846 39.00 10.20 13.22
CA GLU A 846 39.54 9.51 14.39
C GLU A 846 39.63 7.99 14.22
N GLU A 847 39.21 7.45 13.06
CA GLU A 847 39.31 6.03 12.74
C GLU A 847 40.51 5.79 11.81
N SER A 848 41.31 4.77 12.08
CA SER A 848 42.43 4.34 11.24
C SER A 848 42.05 3.05 10.50
N LEU A 849 42.66 2.87 9.32
CA LEU A 849 42.48 1.70 8.49
C LEU A 849 43.71 0.81 8.53
N SER A 850 43.50 -0.50 8.52
CA SER A 850 44.57 -1.49 8.49
C SER A 850 45.27 -1.62 7.14
N LEU A 851 44.63 -1.17 6.05
CA LEU A 851 45.15 -1.22 4.69
C LEU A 851 45.16 0.17 4.05
N PRO A 852 46.17 0.45 3.18
CA PRO A 852 46.19 1.72 2.45
C PRO A 852 45.07 1.75 1.41
N ILE A 853 44.36 2.85 1.38
CA ILE A 853 43.33 3.15 0.41
C ILE A 853 43.63 4.50 -0.24
N ILE A 854 43.32 4.65 -1.52
CA ILE A 854 43.58 5.91 -2.24
C ILE A 854 42.70 7.02 -1.65
N PRO A 855 43.29 8.07 -1.05
CA PRO A 855 42.51 9.17 -0.47
C PRO A 855 41.63 9.86 -1.50
N GLY A 856 40.40 10.16 -1.10
CA GLY A 856 39.45 11.04 -1.84
C GLY A 856 39.39 12.43 -1.21
N PRO A 857 38.44 13.29 -1.65
CA PRO A 857 38.21 14.60 -1.05
C PRO A 857 37.85 14.48 0.42
N ALA A 858 38.49 15.25 1.28
CA ALA A 858 38.19 15.31 2.71
C ALA A 858 36.80 15.91 2.97
N LEU A 859 36.08 15.34 3.94
CA LEU A 859 34.84 15.90 4.47
C LEU A 859 35.13 16.36 5.92
N SER A 860 34.43 17.38 6.38
CA SER A 860 34.60 17.86 7.78
C SER A 860 34.41 16.70 8.77
N GLY A 861 35.45 16.43 9.60
CA GLY A 861 35.44 15.34 10.57
C GLY A 861 35.46 13.92 10.00
N HIS A 862 35.67 13.74 8.69
CA HIS A 862 35.72 12.43 8.02
C HIS A 862 36.82 12.39 6.95
N VAL A 863 37.23 11.17 6.65
CA VAL A 863 38.14 10.86 5.54
C VAL A 863 37.40 10.00 4.53
N ARG A 864 37.54 10.34 3.25
CA ARG A 864 36.93 9.64 2.13
C ARG A 864 37.98 8.89 1.33
N TYR A 865 37.74 7.62 1.08
CA TYR A 865 38.62 6.74 0.32
C TYR A 865 37.87 6.18 -0.89
N ARG A 866 38.55 6.14 -2.05
CA ARG A 866 38.05 5.36 -3.20
C ARG A 866 38.45 3.90 -3.04
N LEU A 867 37.49 3.01 -3.21
CA LEU A 867 37.74 1.57 -3.20
C LEU A 867 38.25 1.18 -4.59
N SER A 868 39.46 0.58 -4.62
CA SER A 868 40.13 0.16 -5.86
C SER A 868 39.85 -1.29 -6.23
N GLU A 869 39.32 -2.08 -5.30
CA GLU A 869 39.07 -3.50 -5.43
C GLU A 869 37.55 -3.80 -5.28
N ARG A 870 37.15 -4.86 -5.97
CA ARG A 870 35.77 -5.34 -5.87
C ARG A 870 35.45 -5.90 -4.48
N GLU A 871 36.41 -6.59 -3.86
CA GLU A 871 36.34 -7.08 -2.49
C GLU A 871 37.39 -6.38 -1.65
N THR A 872 36.99 -5.77 -0.54
CA THR A 872 37.88 -5.03 0.36
C THR A 872 37.66 -5.50 1.79
N LYS A 873 38.74 -5.94 2.46
CA LYS A 873 38.76 -6.34 3.87
C LYS A 873 39.61 -5.37 4.65
N LEU A 874 39.05 -4.79 5.69
CA LEU A 874 39.70 -3.74 6.50
C LEU A 874 39.53 -4.03 7.99
N LEU A 875 40.43 -3.51 8.79
CA LEU A 875 40.28 -3.42 10.23
C LEU A 875 40.17 -1.93 10.58
N LEU A 876 38.98 -1.51 11.09
CA LEU A 876 38.75 -0.17 11.61
C LEU A 876 39.15 -0.12 13.08
N LYS A 877 40.12 0.77 13.40
CA LYS A 877 40.59 1.01 14.77
C LYS A 877 40.27 2.43 15.16
N ALA A 878 39.77 2.65 16.40
CA ALA A 878 39.75 3.98 16.98
C ALA A 878 41.21 4.41 17.23
N THR A 879 41.51 5.65 16.85
CA THR A 879 42.85 6.26 17.07
C THR A 879 42.96 6.84 18.47
#